data_6091b57c14459f213f3a462cf151dc2c
#
_entry.id   6091b57c14459f213f3a462cf151dc2c
#
_cell.length_a   1.000
_cell.length_b   1.000
_cell.length_c   1.000
_cell.angle_alpha   90.00
_cell.angle_beta   90.00
_cell.angle_gamma   90.00
#
_symmetry.space_group_name_H-M   'P 1'
#
loop_
_entity.id
_entity.type
_entity.pdbx_description
1 polymer ?
#
loop_
_entity_poly.entity_id
_entity_poly.type
_entity_poly.pdbx_seq_one_letter_code
_entity_poly.pdbx_strand_id
1 'polypeptide(L)'
;MSQISRRTLIKASAATAAAAAVAAPGAASAEMMQNPKEHPGYPAAKESAAIFPENPLPESDLSLTGSFNLGKSQLNEGESITAFRWGIVRPVVKGGRIVGCKPFEHDYQPSVNLQGIAEMPYSTARIRYPMVRESYLKNGPASRATRGDENEKWVRVSWDKALELAAKAIRDTYDNYGPSAVYGSLYGWMSTGKLNAAIPCQHRLLNLMGGFVGRRNSYSSAAVNTIFPYVVGSGNPRSTTWDVVIRDSERVVFWGCDPVVTNDIDWYTTIHNYAGYLRALKKKGTKTISVNPVETDTAEYMGSEWIHPNPGTDPAVMAAMIYELDATDKIDKAFLDKYTYGWAELRRYIVGEEDGVKKTPEWAEKISGVPAAKIRSFAHEVQEHRTMFMIGWGIQRIDFGEQSHWMLAALCSVLGQIGLPGGGLGTNYHYSSGGSPLSEAPFMSQIPSSVKPVRPVTKPWKGSKVLPVAAVTDALLHPGKVIDYDGKKVTYPEFHLVMWAGGNPFVHHPDTNQLAKAFKKPDTVIVTDIVWTATARHADIVLPACTAFEHNDITNIGTSSNDGFVAMKQAIEPQWESKPDYEIFSALADKLGIKQAYTEGRTQMDWIRKFYNDARQMGANLGQKMPDFDTFWKKGYLLFPVTEENRNYVAFADFRADPKAHPLSTESGKIQLFSPKIAGYHYNDCLGHPTYFQPTEGVATATKEFPLALMACKSRYRMHSQLDCTATRLRGTIEDREPVWINPKDAKARGIQNGDICLVKSRRGQILAGAVITDRIIPGVIVVHHGGWFNPRQTAHGVVDVRGNSNTLVLDKPTSKLARGNLASTANVEVTLWKGAVPEVTVYDQPPRTIV
;
A
#
# COMPACT_ATOMS: atom_id res chain seq x y z
N MET A 1 0.28 38.73 2.84
CA MET A 1 -0.90 37.93 3.26
C MET A 1 -0.37 36.65 3.85
N SER A 2 -0.70 36.40 5.11
CA SER A 2 -0.01 35.44 5.98
C SER A 2 -0.15 34.00 5.48
N GLN A 3 0.98 33.35 5.34
CA GLN A 3 1.08 31.89 5.24
C GLN A 3 0.34 31.28 6.44
N ILE A 4 -0.75 30.54 6.20
CA ILE A 4 -1.32 29.66 7.22
C ILE A 4 -0.38 28.47 7.29
N SER A 5 0.54 28.52 8.24
CA SER A 5 1.51 27.46 8.44
C SER A 5 0.80 26.18 8.91
N ARG A 6 1.43 25.04 8.68
CA ARG A 6 1.05 23.72 9.21
C ARG A 6 0.70 23.76 10.72
N ARG A 7 1.31 24.71 11.47
CA ARG A 7 1.00 25.02 12.88
C ARG A 7 -0.44 25.50 13.11
N THR A 8 -1.02 26.22 12.18
CA THR A 8 -2.39 26.75 12.31
C THR A 8 -3.43 25.66 12.05
N LEU A 9 -3.18 24.76 11.10
CA LEU A 9 -4.05 23.62 10.83
C LEU A 9 -4.05 22.60 12.00
N ILE A 10 -2.87 22.33 12.56
CA ILE A 10 -2.71 21.48 13.75
C ILE A 10 -3.34 22.13 14.99
N LYS A 11 -3.24 23.45 15.12
CA LYS A 11 -3.85 24.18 16.25
C LYS A 11 -5.38 24.26 16.14
N ALA A 12 -5.94 24.35 14.95
CA ALA A 12 -7.40 24.32 14.75
C ALA A 12 -7.99 22.94 15.10
N SER A 13 -7.34 21.84 14.67
CA SER A 13 -7.78 20.50 15.05
C SER A 13 -7.50 20.17 16.53
N ALA A 14 -6.43 20.73 17.13
CA ALA A 14 -6.14 20.60 18.56
C ALA A 14 -7.09 21.43 19.44
N ALA A 15 -7.56 22.58 18.96
CA ALA A 15 -8.51 23.41 19.71
C ALA A 15 -9.90 22.77 19.81
N THR A 16 -10.36 22.06 18.80
CA THR A 16 -11.63 21.32 18.84
C THR A 16 -11.53 20.08 19.75
N ALA A 17 -10.35 19.43 19.80
CA ALA A 17 -10.09 18.32 20.73
C ALA A 17 -9.87 18.82 22.19
N ALA A 18 -9.33 20.03 22.39
CA ALA A 18 -9.06 20.57 23.72
C ALA A 18 -10.30 21.09 24.45
N ALA A 19 -11.37 21.47 23.74
CA ALA A 19 -12.64 21.85 24.35
C ALA A 19 -13.43 20.67 24.96
N ALA A 20 -13.10 19.42 24.60
CA ALA A 20 -13.68 18.20 25.16
C ALA A 20 -12.91 17.62 26.37
N ALA A 21 -11.79 18.24 26.80
CA ALA A 21 -10.81 17.65 27.73
C ALA A 21 -10.91 18.15 29.18
N VAL A 22 -12.05 18.61 29.64
CA VAL A 22 -12.26 18.96 31.05
C VAL A 22 -13.34 18.09 31.67
N ALA A 23 -13.05 16.84 31.91
CA ALA A 23 -13.73 16.03 32.91
C ALA A 23 -12.73 15.02 33.54
N ALA A 24 -12.81 14.89 34.87
CA ALA A 24 -11.87 14.21 35.73
C ALA A 24 -11.65 12.70 35.38
N PRO A 25 -10.50 12.09 35.76
CA PRO A 25 -10.18 10.70 35.51
C PRO A 25 -10.99 9.77 36.43
N GLY A 26 -12.14 9.36 35.97
CA GLY A 26 -12.92 8.28 36.58
C GLY A 26 -13.18 7.22 35.56
N ALA A 27 -13.04 5.95 35.94
CA ALA A 27 -13.13 4.75 35.13
C ALA A 27 -14.06 4.88 33.89
N ALA A 28 -13.49 5.08 32.72
CA ALA A 28 -14.20 5.06 31.47
C ALA A 28 -14.75 3.64 31.25
N SER A 29 -16.06 3.47 31.29
CA SER A 29 -16.72 2.24 30.92
C SER A 29 -16.53 1.96 29.44
N ALA A 30 -16.65 0.68 29.04
CA ALA A 30 -16.57 0.29 27.63
C ALA A 30 -17.58 1.01 26.71
N GLU A 31 -18.62 1.59 27.28
CA GLU A 31 -19.63 2.41 26.59
C GLU A 31 -19.14 3.82 26.22
N MET A 32 -18.20 4.38 27.00
CA MET A 32 -17.64 5.72 26.71
C MET A 32 -16.69 5.75 25.51
N MET A 33 -16.30 4.61 24.97
CA MET A 33 -15.52 4.52 23.74
C MET A 33 -16.40 4.35 22.49
N GLN A 34 -17.60 4.89 22.47
CA GLN A 34 -18.54 4.64 21.37
C GLN A 34 -18.37 5.61 20.20
N ASN A 35 -17.77 6.78 20.39
CA ASN A 35 -17.54 7.73 19.32
C ASN A 35 -16.10 8.30 19.42
N PRO A 36 -15.24 8.12 18.40
CA PRO A 36 -13.91 8.72 18.41
C PRO A 36 -13.92 10.26 18.54
N LYS A 37 -15.03 10.92 18.20
CA LYS A 37 -15.23 12.36 18.41
C LYS A 37 -15.40 12.73 19.89
N GLU A 38 -15.92 11.81 20.69
CA GLU A 38 -16.21 12.01 22.12
C GLU A 38 -15.10 11.49 23.03
N HIS A 39 -14.03 10.95 22.44
CA HIS A 39 -12.86 10.55 23.20
C HIS A 39 -12.29 11.81 23.89
N PRO A 40 -12.44 11.94 25.22
CA PRO A 40 -11.77 12.98 25.98
C PRO A 40 -10.28 12.77 25.69
N GLY A 41 -9.69 13.75 25.01
CA GLY A 41 -8.36 13.67 24.43
C GLY A 41 -7.57 12.55 25.04
N TYR A 42 -7.39 11.49 24.29
CA TYR A 42 -6.65 10.31 24.69
C TYR A 42 -5.43 10.84 25.44
N PRO A 43 -5.19 10.49 26.72
CA PRO A 43 -4.07 11.09 27.47
C PRO A 43 -2.78 11.05 26.69
N ALA A 44 -2.63 10.03 25.86
CA ALA A 44 -1.59 9.91 24.86
C ALA A 44 -1.60 10.98 23.75
N ALA A 45 -2.66 11.76 23.53
CA ALA A 45 -2.59 12.82 22.52
C ALA A 45 -1.65 13.96 22.93
N LYS A 46 -1.59 14.29 24.22
CA LYS A 46 -0.58 15.22 24.76
C LYS A 46 0.79 14.56 24.91
N GLU A 47 0.82 13.31 25.34
CA GLU A 47 2.05 12.52 25.42
C GLU A 47 2.58 12.17 24.03
N SER A 48 1.70 11.89 23.04
CA SER A 48 2.11 11.65 21.65
C SER A 48 2.65 12.91 20.98
N ALA A 49 2.18 14.10 21.33
CA ALA A 49 2.77 15.36 20.85
C ALA A 49 4.20 15.58 21.38
N ALA A 50 4.53 15.02 22.54
CA ALA A 50 5.89 15.01 23.09
C ALA A 50 6.75 13.87 22.48
N ILE A 51 6.14 12.72 22.18
CA ILE A 51 6.80 11.56 21.55
C ILE A 51 6.95 11.76 20.03
N PHE A 52 5.99 12.43 19.40
CA PHE A 52 5.98 12.73 17.97
C PHE A 52 6.11 14.24 17.75
N PRO A 53 7.34 14.77 17.79
CA PRO A 53 7.58 16.19 17.56
C PRO A 53 7.03 16.62 16.21
N GLU A 54 6.66 17.89 16.09
CA GLU A 54 6.14 18.49 14.84
C GLU A 54 7.10 18.26 13.64
N ASN A 55 8.41 18.18 13.93
CA ASN A 55 9.40 17.76 12.94
C ASN A 55 9.45 16.22 12.88
N PRO A 56 8.99 15.59 11.78
CA PRO A 56 9.00 14.13 11.64
C PRO A 56 10.39 13.49 11.62
N LEU A 57 11.43 14.29 11.44
CA LEU A 57 12.83 13.86 11.40
C LEU A 57 13.66 14.77 12.34
N PRO A 58 13.67 14.52 13.66
CA PRO A 58 14.49 15.29 14.58
C PRO A 58 15.96 15.20 14.18
N GLU A 59 16.71 16.28 14.42
CA GLU A 59 18.16 16.39 14.10
C GLU A 59 19.04 15.62 15.09
N SER A 60 18.66 14.43 15.51
CA SER A 60 19.53 13.60 16.33
C SER A 60 20.72 13.06 15.53
N ASP A 61 21.89 12.99 16.16
CA ASP A 61 23.14 12.47 15.58
C ASP A 61 23.04 10.95 15.38
N LEU A 62 22.40 10.52 14.29
CA LEU A 62 22.51 9.14 13.83
C LEU A 62 23.73 9.05 12.92
N SER A 63 24.70 8.27 13.34
CA SER A 63 25.85 7.96 12.49
C SER A 63 25.39 7.24 11.23
N LEU A 64 26.04 7.48 10.10
CA LEU A 64 25.82 6.75 8.84
C LEU A 64 25.89 5.23 9.02
N THR A 65 26.59 4.79 10.04
CA THR A 65 26.77 3.37 10.32
C THR A 65 25.54 2.71 10.87
N GLY A 66 24.46 3.45 11.21
CA GLY A 66 23.16 2.87 11.64
C GLY A 66 23.26 1.44 12.19
N SER A 67 24.42 1.12 12.78
CA SER A 67 24.69 -0.22 13.26
C SER A 67 23.67 -0.49 14.33
N PHE A 68 22.82 -1.48 14.07
CA PHE A 68 22.10 -2.11 15.13
C PHE A 68 23.14 -2.58 16.13
N ASN A 69 23.34 -1.82 17.17
CA ASN A 69 23.88 -2.43 18.34
C ASN A 69 22.95 -3.61 18.62
N LEU A 70 23.49 -4.81 18.69
CA LEU A 70 22.85 -5.96 19.32
C LEU A 70 22.64 -5.60 20.79
N GLY A 71 22.08 -4.41 21.00
CA GLY A 71 22.00 -3.71 22.26
C GLY A 71 21.35 -4.60 23.30
N LYS A 72 21.87 -4.55 24.48
CA LYS A 72 21.23 -5.17 25.64
C LYS A 72 19.78 -4.73 25.65
N SER A 73 18.85 -5.70 25.59
CA SER A 73 17.44 -5.42 25.77
C SER A 73 17.25 -4.59 27.04
N GLN A 74 16.63 -3.41 26.91
CA GLN A 74 16.23 -2.61 28.06
C GLN A 74 14.86 -3.06 28.60
N LEU A 75 14.32 -4.21 28.10
CA LEU A 75 13.12 -4.81 28.63
C LEU A 75 13.32 -5.22 30.06
N ASN A 76 12.51 -4.68 30.95
CA ASN A 76 12.31 -5.29 32.25
C ASN A 76 11.62 -6.65 32.07
N GLU A 77 11.95 -7.62 32.92
CA GLU A 77 11.26 -8.90 32.93
C GLU A 77 9.73 -8.67 33.06
N GLY A 78 8.96 -9.26 32.13
CA GLY A 78 7.50 -9.16 32.13
C GLY A 78 6.91 -8.05 31.27
N GLU A 79 7.68 -7.15 30.68
CA GLU A 79 7.15 -6.21 29.69
C GLU A 79 6.77 -6.94 28.40
N SER A 80 5.51 -6.79 27.96
CA SER A 80 5.04 -7.32 26.69
C SER A 80 5.65 -6.52 25.53
N ILE A 81 5.88 -7.20 24.40
CA ILE A 81 6.33 -6.61 23.16
C ILE A 81 5.52 -7.23 22.03
N THR A 82 5.11 -6.42 21.07
CA THR A 82 4.46 -6.91 19.85
C THR A 82 4.83 -6.01 18.68
N ALA A 83 4.39 -6.37 17.47
CA ALA A 83 4.78 -5.67 16.26
C ALA A 83 3.57 -5.40 15.36
N PHE A 84 3.64 -4.29 14.68
CA PHE A 84 2.72 -3.84 13.64
C PHE A 84 3.53 -3.38 12.44
N ARG A 85 2.87 -3.08 11.35
CA ARG A 85 3.54 -2.55 10.17
C ARG A 85 4.14 -1.15 10.38
N TRP A 86 3.65 -0.43 11.40
CA TRP A 86 4.12 0.88 11.84
C TRP A 86 5.25 0.82 12.87
N GLY A 87 5.77 -0.34 13.14
CA GLY A 87 6.87 -0.53 14.09
C GLY A 87 6.56 -1.53 15.19
N ILE A 88 7.56 -1.70 16.02
CA ILE A 88 7.56 -2.55 17.21
C ILE A 88 7.12 -1.69 18.39
N VAL A 89 6.23 -2.22 19.20
CA VAL A 89 5.68 -1.47 20.35
C VAL A 89 5.73 -2.28 21.64
N ARG A 90 5.78 -1.53 22.73
CA ARG A 90 5.58 -2.03 24.08
C ARG A 90 4.22 -1.54 24.57
N PRO A 91 3.20 -2.42 24.59
CA PRO A 91 1.86 -2.04 25.04
C PRO A 91 1.87 -1.71 26.53
N VAL A 92 1.25 -0.61 26.89
CA VAL A 92 1.00 -0.22 28.27
C VAL A 92 -0.38 -0.75 28.66
N VAL A 93 -0.40 -1.72 29.58
CA VAL A 93 -1.63 -2.39 30.02
C VAL A 93 -2.00 -1.92 31.43
N LYS A 94 -3.26 -1.50 31.63
CA LYS A 94 -3.82 -1.19 32.95
C LYS A 94 -5.19 -1.86 33.05
N GLY A 95 -5.43 -2.61 34.13
CA GLY A 95 -6.71 -3.31 34.33
C GLY A 95 -7.11 -4.24 33.16
N GLY A 96 -6.16 -4.92 32.53
CA GLY A 96 -6.38 -5.79 31.39
C GLY A 96 -6.66 -5.08 30.06
N ARG A 97 -6.46 -3.77 29.97
CA ARG A 97 -6.70 -2.96 28.76
C ARG A 97 -5.43 -2.25 28.31
N ILE A 98 -5.24 -2.16 27.00
CA ILE A 98 -4.21 -1.29 26.41
C ILE A 98 -4.64 0.16 26.66
N VAL A 99 -3.78 0.95 27.30
CA VAL A 99 -3.98 2.38 27.52
C VAL A 99 -2.99 3.25 26.74
N GLY A 100 -2.06 2.64 26.02
CA GLY A 100 -1.08 3.30 25.16
C GLY A 100 -0.05 2.32 24.63
N CYS A 101 0.83 2.82 23.78
CA CYS A 101 1.99 2.09 23.26
C CYS A 101 3.24 2.94 23.42
N LYS A 102 4.28 2.37 24.01
CA LYS A 102 5.61 2.95 23.96
C LYS A 102 6.31 2.49 22.69
N PRO A 103 7.07 3.35 22.00
CA PRO A 103 7.85 2.95 20.85
C PRO A 103 8.99 1.99 21.27
N PHE A 104 9.48 1.24 20.29
CA PHE A 104 10.66 0.39 20.46
C PHE A 104 11.92 1.27 20.61
N GLU A 105 12.80 0.90 21.53
CA GLU A 105 14.00 1.68 21.89
C GLU A 105 15.03 1.79 20.77
N HIS A 106 14.97 0.93 19.76
CA HIS A 106 15.83 0.96 18.58
C HIS A 106 15.14 1.55 17.34
N ASP A 107 13.96 2.13 17.50
CA ASP A 107 13.23 2.77 16.39
C ASP A 107 13.82 4.16 16.11
N TYR A 108 14.27 4.40 14.89
CA TYR A 108 14.87 5.67 14.47
C TYR A 108 13.86 6.82 14.38
N GLN A 109 12.60 6.52 14.14
CA GLN A 109 11.53 7.50 13.98
C GLN A 109 10.16 6.85 14.25
N PRO A 110 9.74 6.74 15.52
CA PRO A 110 8.45 6.13 15.86
C PRO A 110 7.27 6.73 15.09
N SER A 111 6.38 5.87 14.62
CA SER A 111 5.22 6.26 13.83
C SER A 111 4.28 7.19 14.61
N VAL A 112 3.75 8.19 13.93
CA VAL A 112 2.66 9.05 14.45
C VAL A 112 1.35 8.28 14.68
N ASN A 113 1.26 7.04 14.20
CA ASN A 113 0.07 6.18 14.25
C ASN A 113 0.03 5.25 15.47
N LEU A 114 1.04 5.24 16.35
CA LEU A 114 1.08 4.35 17.51
C LEU A 114 -0.11 4.51 18.45
N GLN A 115 -0.65 5.72 18.57
CA GLN A 115 -1.87 5.95 19.34
C GLN A 115 -3.07 5.21 18.74
N GLY A 116 -3.29 5.34 17.43
CA GLY A 116 -4.38 4.64 16.74
C GLY A 116 -4.27 3.13 16.83
N ILE A 117 -3.04 2.60 16.86
CA ILE A 117 -2.78 1.18 17.09
C ILE A 117 -3.33 0.75 18.46
N ALA A 118 -3.08 1.53 19.52
CA ALA A 118 -3.55 1.25 20.88
C ALA A 118 -5.09 1.28 20.99
N GLU A 119 -5.77 2.06 20.15
CA GLU A 119 -7.22 2.17 20.12
C GLU A 119 -7.91 1.01 19.37
N MET A 120 -7.22 0.35 18.43
CA MET A 120 -7.82 -0.65 17.55
C MET A 120 -8.62 -1.75 18.27
N PRO A 121 -8.15 -2.35 19.38
CA PRO A 121 -8.95 -3.38 20.07
C PRO A 121 -10.32 -2.88 20.52
N TYR A 122 -10.48 -1.57 20.74
CA TYR A 122 -11.66 -0.96 21.37
C TYR A 122 -12.45 -0.04 20.42
N SER A 123 -12.06 0.06 19.15
CA SER A 123 -12.74 0.90 18.16
C SER A 123 -14.26 0.67 18.14
N THR A 124 -15.03 1.72 17.96
CA THR A 124 -16.50 1.63 17.75
C THR A 124 -16.84 0.73 16.58
N ALA A 125 -16.01 0.72 15.54
CA ALA A 125 -16.16 -0.14 14.36
C ALA A 125 -15.72 -1.59 14.59
N ARG A 126 -15.29 -2.00 15.80
CA ARG A 126 -14.83 -3.35 16.09
C ARG A 126 -15.91 -4.39 15.80
N ILE A 127 -15.58 -5.43 15.04
CA ILE A 127 -16.44 -6.62 14.92
C ILE A 127 -16.32 -7.39 16.23
N ARG A 128 -17.41 -7.45 16.97
CA ARG A 128 -17.42 -7.99 18.37
C ARG A 128 -17.80 -9.45 18.43
N TYR A 129 -18.64 -9.89 17.51
CA TYR A 129 -19.25 -11.21 17.50
C TYR A 129 -19.29 -11.77 16.09
N PRO A 130 -19.41 -13.11 15.89
CA PRO A 130 -19.81 -13.67 14.61
C PRO A 130 -21.17 -13.14 14.20
N MET A 131 -21.26 -12.58 13.01
CA MET A 131 -22.46 -11.92 12.50
C MET A 131 -22.86 -12.51 11.15
N VAL A 132 -24.15 -12.70 10.96
CA VAL A 132 -24.73 -13.13 9.68
C VAL A 132 -25.78 -12.14 9.25
N ARG A 133 -25.77 -11.78 7.99
CA ARG A 133 -26.77 -10.89 7.40
C ARG A 133 -28.18 -11.51 7.53
N GLU A 134 -29.14 -10.76 8.04
CA GLU A 134 -30.50 -11.28 8.36
C GLU A 134 -31.17 -11.93 7.15
N SER A 135 -31.11 -11.27 6.00
CA SER A 135 -31.69 -11.81 4.77
C SER A 135 -31.00 -13.09 4.31
N TYR A 136 -29.67 -13.20 4.51
CA TYR A 136 -28.92 -14.43 4.21
C TYR A 136 -29.27 -15.57 5.18
N LEU A 137 -29.44 -15.27 6.45
CA LEU A 137 -29.83 -16.26 7.44
C LEU A 137 -31.22 -16.88 7.12
N LYS A 138 -32.13 -16.05 6.56
CA LYS A 138 -33.48 -16.47 6.16
C LYS A 138 -33.54 -17.17 4.80
N ASN A 139 -32.83 -16.63 3.79
CA ASN A 139 -33.01 -17.02 2.39
C ASN A 139 -31.74 -17.53 1.70
N GLY A 140 -30.60 -17.61 2.42
CA GLY A 140 -29.33 -18.02 1.84
C GLY A 140 -28.90 -17.17 0.64
N PRO A 141 -28.30 -17.81 -0.39
CA PRO A 141 -27.81 -17.14 -1.60
C PRO A 141 -28.85 -16.33 -2.37
N ALA A 142 -30.14 -16.65 -2.27
CA ALA A 142 -31.21 -15.91 -2.94
C ALA A 142 -31.29 -14.44 -2.47
N SER A 143 -30.76 -14.12 -1.30
CA SER A 143 -30.76 -12.76 -0.72
C SER A 143 -29.62 -11.86 -1.20
N ARG A 144 -28.76 -12.29 -2.11
CA ARG A 144 -27.54 -11.56 -2.53
C ARG A 144 -27.82 -10.14 -3.06
N ALA A 145 -29.04 -9.88 -3.56
CA ALA A 145 -29.40 -8.56 -4.11
C ALA A 145 -29.41 -7.44 -3.07
N THR A 146 -29.69 -7.74 -1.79
CA THR A 146 -29.69 -6.74 -0.69
C THR A 146 -28.34 -6.62 0.02
N ARG A 147 -27.31 -7.35 -0.41
CA ARG A 147 -25.98 -7.28 0.18
C ARG A 147 -25.40 -5.87 0.06
N GLY A 148 -24.99 -5.31 1.18
CA GLY A 148 -24.46 -3.96 1.27
C GLY A 148 -25.52 -2.85 1.31
N ASP A 149 -26.80 -3.17 1.38
CA ASP A 149 -27.85 -2.16 1.54
C ASP A 149 -27.77 -1.58 2.98
N GLU A 150 -27.96 -0.25 3.08
CA GLU A 150 -27.78 0.50 4.33
C GLU A 150 -28.67 0.00 5.48
N ASN A 151 -29.89 -0.42 5.17
CA ASN A 151 -30.88 -0.87 6.15
C ASN A 151 -30.84 -2.38 6.40
N GLU A 152 -29.91 -3.11 5.76
CA GLU A 152 -29.76 -4.54 5.98
C GLU A 152 -29.31 -4.81 7.41
N LYS A 153 -30.01 -5.69 8.10
CA LYS A 153 -29.74 -6.00 9.50
C LYS A 153 -28.77 -7.16 9.63
N TRP A 154 -28.06 -7.17 10.74
CA TRP A 154 -27.10 -8.19 11.11
C TRP A 154 -27.55 -8.93 12.35
N VAL A 155 -27.46 -10.26 12.35
CA VAL A 155 -27.83 -11.13 13.45
C VAL A 155 -26.56 -11.69 14.08
N ARG A 156 -26.39 -11.49 15.40
CA ARG A 156 -25.37 -12.19 16.16
C ARG A 156 -25.71 -13.67 16.21
N VAL A 157 -24.75 -14.54 15.89
CA VAL A 157 -24.88 -15.97 15.98
C VAL A 157 -23.74 -16.56 16.82
N SER A 158 -23.86 -17.81 17.28
CA SER A 158 -22.74 -18.49 17.91
C SER A 158 -21.63 -18.77 16.91
N TRP A 159 -20.39 -18.90 17.38
CA TRP A 159 -19.27 -19.34 16.54
C TRP A 159 -19.58 -20.65 15.81
N ASP A 160 -20.20 -21.59 16.49
CA ASP A 160 -20.58 -22.90 15.91
C ASP A 160 -21.51 -22.70 14.71
N LYS A 161 -22.54 -21.87 14.86
CA LYS A 161 -23.48 -21.56 13.78
C LYS A 161 -22.84 -20.82 12.62
N ALA A 162 -21.99 -19.84 12.89
CA ALA A 162 -21.29 -19.10 11.85
C ALA A 162 -20.36 -20.02 11.03
N LEU A 163 -19.60 -20.87 11.72
CA LEU A 163 -18.68 -21.83 11.09
C LEU A 163 -19.44 -22.92 10.32
N GLU A 164 -20.59 -23.36 10.81
CA GLU A 164 -21.46 -24.32 10.12
C GLU A 164 -21.95 -23.72 8.77
N LEU A 165 -22.47 -22.49 8.80
CA LEU A 165 -22.93 -21.79 7.60
C LEU A 165 -21.80 -21.54 6.60
N ALA A 166 -20.63 -21.10 7.08
CA ALA A 166 -19.45 -20.89 6.25
C ALA A 166 -18.94 -22.20 5.63
N ALA A 167 -18.83 -23.27 6.44
CA ALA A 167 -18.42 -24.58 5.95
C ALA A 167 -19.40 -25.16 4.93
N LYS A 168 -20.72 -24.96 5.13
CA LYS A 168 -21.74 -25.36 4.17
C LYS A 168 -21.56 -24.62 2.84
N ALA A 169 -21.42 -23.29 2.86
CA ALA A 169 -21.22 -22.50 1.65
C ALA A 169 -19.95 -22.91 0.88
N ILE A 170 -18.87 -23.22 1.61
CA ILE A 170 -17.63 -23.74 1.03
C ILE A 170 -17.88 -25.10 0.38
N ARG A 171 -18.41 -26.09 1.12
CA ARG A 171 -18.69 -27.42 0.57
C ARG A 171 -19.60 -27.38 -0.65
N ASP A 172 -20.72 -26.67 -0.56
CA ASP A 172 -21.68 -26.57 -1.66
C ASP A 172 -21.02 -25.99 -2.93
N THR A 173 -20.16 -24.98 -2.77
CA THR A 173 -19.43 -24.40 -3.90
C THR A 173 -18.48 -25.39 -4.54
N TYR A 174 -17.65 -26.09 -3.74
CA TYR A 174 -16.69 -27.07 -4.28
C TYR A 174 -17.40 -28.28 -4.89
N ASP A 175 -18.47 -28.75 -4.28
CA ASP A 175 -19.20 -29.94 -4.74
C ASP A 175 -20.02 -29.66 -5.99
N ASN A 176 -20.62 -28.48 -6.13
CA ASN A 176 -21.46 -28.13 -7.27
C ASN A 176 -20.68 -27.51 -8.43
N TYR A 177 -19.71 -26.65 -8.15
CA TYR A 177 -19.02 -25.83 -9.15
C TYR A 177 -17.51 -26.06 -9.23
N GLY A 178 -16.89 -26.54 -8.17
CA GLY A 178 -15.44 -26.81 -8.08
C GLY A 178 -14.61 -25.58 -7.72
N PRO A 179 -13.26 -25.73 -7.70
CA PRO A 179 -12.35 -24.71 -7.17
C PRO A 179 -12.30 -23.43 -8.03
N SER A 180 -12.67 -23.49 -9.32
CA SER A 180 -12.73 -22.29 -10.18
C SER A 180 -13.86 -21.34 -9.84
N ALA A 181 -14.86 -21.79 -9.05
CA ALA A 181 -15.95 -20.96 -8.57
C ALA A 181 -15.63 -20.21 -7.25
N VAL A 182 -14.42 -20.41 -6.71
CA VAL A 182 -13.98 -19.80 -5.46
C VAL A 182 -13.00 -18.65 -5.73
N TYR A 183 -13.39 -17.42 -5.40
CA TYR A 183 -12.48 -16.29 -5.33
C TYR A 183 -11.92 -16.16 -3.92
N GLY A 184 -10.66 -16.58 -3.74
CA GLY A 184 -9.93 -16.49 -2.48
C GLY A 184 -8.69 -15.60 -2.59
N SER A 185 -8.60 -14.85 -3.66
CA SER A 185 -7.41 -14.09 -4.06
C SER A 185 -7.35 -12.72 -3.43
N LEU A 186 -7.23 -12.71 -2.14
CA LEU A 186 -7.14 -11.50 -1.35
C LEU A 186 -5.93 -10.65 -1.71
N TYR A 187 -6.11 -9.34 -1.60
CA TYR A 187 -5.03 -8.40 -1.44
C TYR A 187 -5.41 -7.39 -0.36
N GLY A 188 -4.48 -7.15 0.53
CA GLY A 188 -4.63 -6.16 1.57
C GLY A 188 -3.49 -6.27 2.57
N TRP A 189 -3.37 -5.25 3.39
CA TRP A 189 -2.43 -5.24 4.49
C TRP A 189 -3.10 -5.91 5.69
N MET A 190 -2.53 -6.99 6.16
CA MET A 190 -2.97 -7.84 7.27
C MET A 190 -1.98 -7.74 8.43
N SER A 191 -2.12 -8.55 9.47
CA SER A 191 -1.13 -8.72 10.52
C SER A 191 0.27 -8.96 9.92
N THR A 192 1.30 -8.49 10.60
CA THR A 192 2.70 -8.73 10.24
C THR A 192 3.21 -10.10 10.68
N GLY A 193 2.43 -10.86 11.49
CA GLY A 193 2.79 -12.16 12.01
C GLY A 193 2.99 -13.24 10.94
N LYS A 194 3.67 -14.32 11.32
CA LYS A 194 3.95 -15.48 10.45
C LYS A 194 2.90 -16.57 10.54
N LEU A 195 2.15 -16.62 11.63
CA LEU A 195 1.08 -17.60 11.86
C LEU A 195 -0.30 -16.96 11.69
N ASN A 196 -0.61 -15.93 12.48
CA ASN A 196 -1.90 -15.24 12.47
C ASN A 196 -1.89 -14.14 11.40
N ALA A 197 -1.68 -14.58 10.16
CA ALA A 197 -1.73 -13.77 8.95
C ALA A 197 -2.90 -14.26 8.10
N ALA A 198 -3.95 -13.48 8.00
CA ALA A 198 -5.23 -13.87 7.43
C ALA A 198 -5.12 -14.52 6.03
N ILE A 199 -4.31 -13.94 5.14
CA ILE A 199 -4.16 -14.44 3.75
C ILE A 199 -3.53 -15.83 3.70
N PRO A 200 -2.34 -16.11 4.29
CA PRO A 200 -1.78 -17.47 4.30
C PRO A 200 -2.70 -18.49 4.96
N CYS A 201 -3.37 -18.14 6.05
CA CYS A 201 -4.32 -19.02 6.74
C CYS A 201 -5.47 -19.42 5.82
N GLN A 202 -6.11 -18.45 5.15
CA GLN A 202 -7.18 -18.72 4.19
C GLN A 202 -6.70 -19.52 2.98
N HIS A 203 -5.56 -19.14 2.40
CA HIS A 203 -5.00 -19.85 1.24
C HIS A 203 -4.67 -21.31 1.57
N ARG A 204 -4.15 -21.58 2.78
CA ARG A 204 -3.92 -22.95 3.26
C ARG A 204 -5.22 -23.76 3.28
N LEU A 205 -6.30 -23.22 3.85
CA LEU A 205 -7.60 -23.87 3.89
C LEU A 205 -8.11 -24.18 2.47
N LEU A 206 -8.14 -23.17 1.61
CA LEU A 206 -8.68 -23.29 0.24
C LEU A 206 -7.85 -24.22 -0.63
N ASN A 207 -6.53 -24.28 -0.45
CA ASN A 207 -5.66 -25.23 -1.16
C ASN A 207 -5.90 -26.68 -0.70
N LEU A 208 -6.10 -26.92 0.61
CA LEU A 208 -6.50 -28.23 1.12
C LEU A 208 -7.87 -28.68 0.58
N MET A 209 -8.77 -27.75 0.31
CA MET A 209 -10.08 -28.02 -0.29
C MET A 209 -10.06 -28.29 -1.80
N GLY A 210 -8.96 -28.04 -2.50
CA GLY A 210 -8.85 -28.27 -3.95
C GLY A 210 -8.35 -27.07 -4.75
N GLY A 211 -8.03 -25.96 -4.09
CA GLY A 211 -7.54 -24.74 -4.72
C GLY A 211 -8.64 -23.70 -4.94
N PHE A 212 -8.25 -22.56 -5.47
CA PHE A 212 -9.10 -21.38 -5.71
C PHE A 212 -8.50 -20.54 -6.85
N VAL A 213 -9.26 -19.59 -7.38
CA VAL A 213 -8.73 -18.67 -8.38
C VAL A 213 -7.79 -17.68 -7.72
N GLY A 214 -6.52 -17.76 -8.11
CA GLY A 214 -5.44 -16.92 -7.61
C GLY A 214 -5.39 -15.55 -8.28
N ARG A 215 -4.56 -14.66 -7.73
CA ARG A 215 -4.22 -13.37 -8.34
C ARG A 215 -2.73 -13.31 -8.71
N ARG A 216 -2.43 -12.46 -9.67
CA ARG A 216 -1.05 -12.06 -9.98
C ARG A 216 -0.88 -10.57 -9.69
N ASN A 217 0.28 -10.22 -9.14
CA ASN A 217 0.68 -8.87 -8.75
C ASN A 217 -0.11 -8.29 -7.55
N SER A 218 0.05 -6.99 -7.34
CA SER A 218 -0.54 -6.23 -6.26
C SER A 218 -1.06 -4.89 -6.77
N TYR A 219 -1.99 -4.28 -6.04
CA TYR A 219 -2.42 -2.89 -6.31
C TYR A 219 -1.27 -1.89 -6.20
N SER A 220 -0.24 -2.21 -5.42
CA SER A 220 0.90 -1.31 -5.20
C SER A 220 1.81 -1.19 -6.41
N SER A 221 2.05 -2.32 -7.14
CA SER A 221 3.20 -2.44 -8.05
C SER A 221 2.93 -3.30 -9.29
N ALA A 222 1.67 -3.47 -9.69
CA ALA A 222 1.34 -4.37 -10.81
C ALA A 222 2.08 -4.00 -12.10
N ALA A 223 2.16 -2.72 -12.44
CA ALA A 223 2.81 -2.27 -13.67
C ALA A 223 4.32 -2.52 -13.63
N VAL A 224 5.01 -2.07 -12.58
CA VAL A 224 6.47 -2.25 -12.48
C VAL A 224 6.85 -3.73 -12.36
N ASN A 225 6.12 -4.52 -11.57
CA ASN A 225 6.38 -5.95 -11.41
C ASN A 225 6.17 -6.76 -12.70
N THR A 226 5.39 -6.22 -13.64
CA THR A 226 5.19 -6.86 -14.95
C THR A 226 6.21 -6.37 -15.96
N ILE A 227 6.48 -5.05 -16.04
CA ILE A 227 7.38 -4.50 -17.07
C ILE A 227 8.86 -4.75 -16.76
N PHE A 228 9.31 -4.64 -15.52
CA PHE A 228 10.72 -4.72 -15.16
C PHE A 228 11.38 -6.09 -15.39
N PRO A 229 10.70 -7.25 -15.30
CA PRO A 229 11.25 -8.53 -15.81
C PRO A 229 11.68 -8.47 -17.28
N TYR A 230 10.97 -7.72 -18.13
CA TYR A 230 11.36 -7.51 -19.53
C TYR A 230 12.51 -6.51 -19.68
N VAL A 231 12.62 -5.52 -18.78
CA VAL A 231 13.56 -4.40 -18.89
C VAL A 231 14.91 -4.70 -18.23
N VAL A 232 14.87 -5.18 -16.97
CA VAL A 232 16.07 -5.40 -16.14
C VAL A 232 16.13 -6.82 -15.54
N GLY A 233 15.26 -7.73 -15.96
CA GLY A 233 15.26 -9.13 -15.55
C GLY A 233 14.64 -9.41 -14.18
N SER A 234 14.18 -8.41 -13.45
CA SER A 234 13.58 -8.55 -12.11
C SER A 234 12.46 -7.55 -11.91
N GLY A 235 11.31 -8.00 -11.41
CA GLY A 235 10.19 -7.10 -11.09
C GLY A 235 10.46 -6.16 -9.89
N ASN A 236 11.41 -6.53 -9.04
CA ASN A 236 11.78 -5.77 -7.84
C ASN A 236 13.27 -5.94 -7.53
N PRO A 237 14.17 -5.32 -8.32
CA PRO A 237 15.61 -5.42 -8.08
C PRO A 237 15.97 -4.79 -6.74
N ARG A 238 16.95 -5.38 -6.03
CA ARG A 238 17.51 -4.79 -4.82
C ARG A 238 18.12 -3.42 -5.15
N SER A 239 17.83 -2.41 -4.34
CA SER A 239 18.37 -1.07 -4.52
C SER A 239 19.79 -0.95 -3.95
N THR A 240 20.59 -0.05 -4.52
CA THR A 240 21.85 0.43 -3.93
C THR A 240 21.60 0.89 -2.49
N THR A 241 22.50 0.60 -1.57
CA THR A 241 22.30 0.94 -0.16
C THR A 241 22.37 2.45 0.08
N TRP A 242 21.64 2.91 1.11
CA TRP A 242 21.70 4.30 1.55
C TRP A 242 23.13 4.74 1.91
N ASP A 243 23.93 3.86 2.51
CA ASP A 243 25.34 4.12 2.85
C ASP A 243 26.12 4.56 1.59
N VAL A 244 25.96 3.83 0.49
CA VAL A 244 26.58 4.16 -0.79
C VAL A 244 25.98 5.43 -1.40
N VAL A 245 24.65 5.58 -1.38
CA VAL A 245 23.98 6.79 -1.89
C VAL A 245 24.48 8.04 -1.15
N ILE A 246 24.51 8.00 0.17
CA ILE A 246 24.97 9.12 0.98
C ILE A 246 26.45 9.43 0.69
N ARG A 247 27.30 8.41 0.58
CA ARG A 247 28.73 8.58 0.32
C ARG A 247 29.02 9.14 -1.06
N ASP A 248 28.40 8.56 -2.10
CA ASP A 248 28.86 8.69 -3.48
C ASP A 248 27.95 9.53 -4.39
N SER A 249 26.67 9.78 -4.01
CA SER A 249 25.80 10.60 -4.84
C SER A 249 26.09 12.09 -4.69
N GLU A 250 26.10 12.79 -5.81
CA GLU A 250 26.16 14.25 -5.87
C GLU A 250 24.75 14.85 -6.01
N ARG A 251 23.83 14.07 -6.59
CA ARG A 251 22.41 14.40 -6.73
C ARG A 251 21.56 13.22 -6.30
N VAL A 252 20.42 13.49 -5.66
CA VAL A 252 19.37 12.51 -5.43
C VAL A 252 18.05 13.06 -5.98
N VAL A 253 17.44 12.33 -6.89
CA VAL A 253 16.16 12.69 -7.51
C VAL A 253 15.06 11.83 -6.91
N PHE A 254 14.13 12.43 -6.17
CA PHE A 254 12.90 11.80 -5.69
C PHE A 254 11.82 11.94 -6.76
N TRP A 255 11.67 10.95 -7.63
CA TRP A 255 10.69 10.99 -8.72
C TRP A 255 9.41 10.26 -8.31
N GLY A 256 8.32 11.00 -8.06
CA GLY A 256 7.07 10.44 -7.53
C GLY A 256 7.27 9.67 -6.21
N CYS A 257 8.28 10.04 -5.44
CA CYS A 257 8.76 9.33 -4.25
C CYS A 257 8.73 10.24 -3.02
N ASP A 258 8.06 9.81 -1.95
CA ASP A 258 7.91 10.59 -0.71
C ASP A 258 8.22 9.71 0.52
N PRO A 259 9.51 9.39 0.78
CA PRO A 259 9.91 8.55 1.89
C PRO A 259 9.43 9.03 3.26
N VAL A 260 9.33 10.34 3.51
CA VAL A 260 8.86 10.89 4.79
C VAL A 260 7.44 10.45 5.13
N VAL A 261 6.59 10.24 4.12
CA VAL A 261 5.20 9.77 4.33
C VAL A 261 5.07 8.27 4.10
N THR A 262 5.72 7.73 3.06
CA THR A 262 5.48 6.33 2.67
C THR A 262 6.21 5.33 3.54
N ASN A 263 7.36 5.72 4.13
CA ASN A 263 8.22 4.81 4.90
C ASN A 263 7.84 4.70 6.39
N ASP A 264 6.68 5.26 6.77
CA ASP A 264 6.07 5.02 8.09
C ASP A 264 5.64 3.55 8.31
N ILE A 265 5.80 2.71 7.30
CA ILE A 265 5.40 1.30 7.31
C ILE A 265 6.39 0.43 6.53
N ASP A 266 6.35 -0.86 6.84
CA ASP A 266 6.99 -1.90 6.02
C ASP A 266 6.05 -3.10 5.83
N TRP A 267 6.38 -4.05 4.93
CA TRP A 267 5.56 -5.25 4.71
C TRP A 267 5.57 -6.20 5.92
N TYR A 268 6.69 -6.27 6.62
CA TYR A 268 6.75 -6.83 7.97
C TYR A 268 6.66 -5.69 9.00
N THR A 269 7.38 -5.75 10.11
CA THR A 269 7.51 -4.58 10.97
C THR A 269 8.75 -3.76 10.61
N THR A 270 8.86 -2.56 11.15
CA THR A 270 9.96 -1.63 10.86
C THR A 270 10.54 -1.03 12.12
N ILE A 271 11.74 -0.50 12.01
CA ILE A 271 12.41 0.38 12.95
C ILE A 271 12.78 1.71 12.30
N HIS A 272 12.13 2.04 11.17
CA HIS A 272 12.21 3.31 10.44
C HIS A 272 13.65 3.76 10.10
N ASN A 273 14.50 2.83 9.67
CA ASN A 273 15.91 3.09 9.28
C ASN A 273 16.04 4.28 8.32
N TYR A 274 15.08 4.42 7.38
CA TYR A 274 15.08 5.49 6.38
C TYR A 274 15.25 6.88 6.99
N ALA A 275 14.71 7.11 8.18
CA ALA A 275 14.78 8.41 8.85
C ALA A 275 16.22 8.80 9.21
N GLY A 276 17.00 7.82 9.66
CA GLY A 276 18.44 8.00 9.91
C GLY A 276 19.19 8.36 8.62
N TYR A 277 18.89 7.66 7.54
CA TYR A 277 19.54 7.92 6.26
C TYR A 277 19.16 9.29 5.65
N LEU A 278 17.88 9.69 5.72
CA LEU A 278 17.48 11.03 5.26
C LEU A 278 18.15 12.15 6.08
N ARG A 279 18.26 11.98 7.42
CA ARG A 279 19.02 12.92 8.26
C ARG A 279 20.48 13.01 7.84
N ALA A 280 21.11 11.88 7.59
CA ALA A 280 22.52 11.83 7.15
C ALA A 280 22.72 12.44 5.77
N LEU A 281 21.82 12.17 4.82
CA LEU A 281 21.85 12.78 3.48
C LEU A 281 21.72 14.31 3.55
N LYS A 282 20.78 14.81 4.39
CA LYS A 282 20.57 16.24 4.63
C LYS A 282 21.80 16.88 5.29
N LYS A 283 22.39 16.21 6.30
CA LYS A 283 23.61 16.69 7.00
C LYS A 283 24.81 16.80 6.03
N LYS A 284 24.94 15.86 5.08
CA LYS A 284 25.97 15.93 4.02
C LYS A 284 25.77 17.12 3.09
N GLY A 285 24.56 17.64 2.93
CA GLY A 285 24.24 18.72 2.02
C GLY A 285 24.15 18.29 0.55
N THR A 286 23.89 17.00 0.27
CA THR A 286 23.67 16.52 -1.09
C THR A 286 22.45 17.23 -1.70
N LYS A 287 22.59 17.82 -2.89
CA LYS A 287 21.49 18.48 -3.58
C LYS A 287 20.40 17.44 -3.92
N THR A 288 19.17 17.75 -3.56
CA THR A 288 18.00 16.91 -3.86
C THR A 288 17.03 17.62 -4.80
N ILE A 289 16.40 16.84 -5.67
CA ILE A 289 15.40 17.31 -6.64
C ILE A 289 14.16 16.42 -6.44
N SER A 290 13.00 17.04 -6.30
CA SER A 290 11.70 16.36 -6.21
C SER A 290 10.91 16.58 -7.50
N VAL A 291 10.62 15.50 -8.22
CA VAL A 291 9.77 15.55 -9.42
C VAL A 291 8.41 14.97 -9.06
N ASN A 292 7.42 15.84 -8.86
CA ASN A 292 6.08 15.45 -8.40
C ASN A 292 5.09 16.61 -8.62
N PRO A 293 3.86 16.40 -9.07
CA PRO A 293 2.82 17.44 -9.11
C PRO A 293 2.51 18.11 -7.76
N VAL A 294 2.85 17.44 -6.66
CA VAL A 294 2.69 17.91 -5.28
C VAL A 294 4.07 18.17 -4.66
N GLU A 295 4.25 19.29 -3.98
CA GLU A 295 5.40 19.46 -3.10
C GLU A 295 5.26 18.51 -1.90
N THR A 296 6.04 17.42 -1.92
CA THR A 296 5.94 16.34 -0.94
C THR A 296 6.54 16.72 0.41
N ASP A 297 6.19 15.97 1.47
CA ASP A 297 6.81 16.16 2.79
C ASP A 297 8.33 15.90 2.73
N THR A 298 8.78 14.99 1.86
CA THR A 298 10.22 14.77 1.61
C THR A 298 10.86 15.97 0.94
N ALA A 299 10.20 16.58 -0.05
CA ALA A 299 10.73 17.79 -0.72
C ALA A 299 10.90 18.94 0.29
N GLU A 300 9.88 19.20 1.08
CA GLU A 300 9.90 20.23 2.15
C GLU A 300 11.02 19.93 3.18
N TYR A 301 11.11 18.70 3.69
CA TYR A 301 12.12 18.32 4.67
C TYR A 301 13.55 18.47 4.14
N MET A 302 13.80 17.99 2.92
CA MET A 302 15.12 18.01 2.31
C MET A 302 15.52 19.39 1.76
N GLY A 303 14.56 20.31 1.58
CA GLY A 303 14.77 21.56 0.83
C GLY A 303 15.04 21.29 -0.63
N SER A 304 14.35 20.32 -1.22
CA SER A 304 14.56 19.91 -2.60
C SER A 304 14.12 20.97 -3.60
N GLU A 305 14.82 21.08 -4.70
CA GLU A 305 14.30 21.77 -5.86
C GLU A 305 13.04 21.02 -6.36
N TRP A 306 11.91 21.72 -6.47
CA TRP A 306 10.63 21.11 -6.87
C TRP A 306 10.33 21.33 -8.34
N ILE A 307 10.33 20.25 -9.13
CA ILE A 307 9.87 20.19 -10.53
C ILE A 307 8.50 19.53 -10.55
N HIS A 308 7.49 20.17 -11.13
CA HIS A 308 6.09 19.78 -10.98
C HIS A 308 5.39 19.49 -12.33
N PRO A 309 5.58 18.31 -12.92
CA PRO A 309 4.88 17.92 -14.13
C PRO A 309 3.38 17.69 -13.87
N ASN A 310 2.55 17.87 -14.88
CA ASN A 310 1.17 17.41 -14.85
C ASN A 310 1.11 15.89 -14.54
N PRO A 311 0.11 15.41 -13.78
CA PRO A 311 -0.01 13.98 -13.47
C PRO A 311 -0.01 13.11 -14.72
N GLY A 312 0.82 12.05 -14.73
CA GLY A 312 0.92 11.07 -15.83
C GLY A 312 1.71 11.49 -17.04
N THR A 313 2.42 12.59 -16.96
CA THR A 313 3.24 13.10 -18.08
C THR A 313 4.74 12.87 -17.89
N ASP A 314 5.12 12.16 -16.85
CA ASP A 314 6.51 11.82 -16.50
C ASP A 314 7.28 11.17 -17.68
N PRO A 315 6.71 10.22 -18.46
CA PRO A 315 7.40 9.64 -19.61
C PRO A 315 7.73 10.67 -20.70
N ALA A 316 6.91 11.74 -20.84
CA ALA A 316 7.20 12.80 -21.80
C ALA A 316 8.39 13.66 -21.36
N VAL A 317 8.47 13.99 -20.06
CA VAL A 317 9.63 14.71 -19.51
C VAL A 317 10.92 13.91 -19.67
N MET A 318 10.90 12.62 -19.31
CA MET A 318 12.07 11.74 -19.46
C MET A 318 12.48 11.55 -20.92
N ALA A 319 11.51 11.38 -21.84
CA ALA A 319 11.79 11.25 -23.27
C ALA A 319 12.45 12.53 -23.83
N ALA A 320 12.00 13.71 -23.38
CA ALA A 320 12.60 14.97 -23.77
C ALA A 320 14.00 15.18 -23.20
N MET A 321 14.26 14.69 -21.98
CA MET A 321 15.63 14.67 -21.43
C MET A 321 16.55 13.77 -22.28
N ILE A 322 16.06 12.58 -22.69
CA ILE A 322 16.81 11.68 -23.58
C ILE A 322 17.07 12.36 -24.93
N TYR A 323 16.05 13.02 -25.51
CA TYR A 323 16.22 13.77 -26.77
C TYR A 323 17.29 14.88 -26.67
N GLU A 324 17.25 15.67 -25.60
CA GLU A 324 18.20 16.76 -25.36
C GLU A 324 19.64 16.22 -25.26
N LEU A 325 19.85 15.13 -24.52
CA LEU A 325 21.16 14.50 -24.36
C LEU A 325 21.67 13.88 -25.66
N ASP A 326 20.80 13.23 -26.45
CA ASP A 326 21.17 12.70 -27.78
C ASP A 326 21.50 13.82 -28.76
N ALA A 327 20.69 14.86 -28.82
CA ALA A 327 20.87 16.01 -29.72
C ALA A 327 22.15 16.84 -29.42
N THR A 328 22.60 16.86 -28.16
CA THR A 328 23.82 17.56 -27.72
C THR A 328 25.02 16.63 -27.58
N ASP A 329 24.93 15.39 -28.04
CA ASP A 329 25.99 14.35 -27.99
C ASP A 329 26.51 14.10 -26.56
N LYS A 330 25.59 14.07 -25.57
CA LYS A 330 25.88 13.87 -24.15
C LYS A 330 25.44 12.51 -23.64
N ILE A 331 25.03 11.58 -24.51
CA ILE A 331 24.69 10.21 -24.18
C ILE A 331 25.95 9.35 -23.97
N ASP A 332 25.94 8.41 -23.05
CA ASP A 332 27.01 7.42 -22.89
C ASP A 332 26.86 6.29 -23.93
N LYS A 333 27.41 6.50 -25.11
CA LYS A 333 27.36 5.53 -26.23
C LYS A 333 28.01 4.19 -25.86
N ALA A 334 29.10 4.22 -25.10
CA ALA A 334 29.82 3.01 -24.69
C ALA A 334 28.98 2.15 -23.75
N PHE A 335 28.24 2.79 -22.84
CA PHE A 335 27.30 2.08 -21.98
C PHE A 335 26.13 1.49 -22.79
N LEU A 336 25.55 2.27 -23.69
CA LEU A 336 24.44 1.83 -24.53
C LEU A 336 24.83 0.59 -25.37
N ASP A 337 25.98 0.60 -26.01
CA ASP A 337 26.47 -0.51 -26.86
C ASP A 337 26.74 -1.79 -26.03
N LYS A 338 27.41 -1.62 -24.88
CA LYS A 338 27.85 -2.77 -24.07
C LYS A 338 26.73 -3.38 -23.25
N TYR A 339 25.88 -2.56 -22.62
CA TYR A 339 24.98 -2.98 -21.55
C TYR A 339 23.50 -2.96 -21.93
N THR A 340 23.12 -2.40 -23.07
CA THR A 340 21.72 -2.30 -23.47
C THR A 340 21.42 -3.06 -24.76
N TYR A 341 20.13 -3.30 -24.96
CA TYR A 341 19.57 -3.83 -26.21
C TYR A 341 18.44 -2.91 -26.67
N GLY A 342 18.41 -2.58 -27.98
CA GLY A 342 17.30 -1.85 -28.58
C GLY A 342 17.39 -0.34 -28.47
N TRP A 343 18.60 0.23 -28.34
CA TRP A 343 18.76 1.69 -28.37
C TRP A 343 18.33 2.30 -29.70
N ALA A 344 18.66 1.65 -30.82
CA ALA A 344 18.31 2.17 -32.15
C ALA A 344 16.79 2.29 -32.33
N GLU A 345 16.03 1.30 -31.85
CA GLU A 345 14.56 1.29 -31.90
C GLU A 345 13.98 2.41 -31.04
N LEU A 346 14.41 2.53 -29.78
CA LEU A 346 13.96 3.63 -28.91
C LEU A 346 14.33 5.00 -29.49
N ARG A 347 15.56 5.14 -30.00
CA ARG A 347 16.03 6.38 -30.58
C ARG A 347 15.15 6.87 -31.73
N ARG A 348 14.70 5.97 -32.60
CA ARG A 348 13.76 6.31 -33.70
C ARG A 348 12.49 6.96 -33.18
N TYR A 349 11.93 6.46 -32.07
CA TYR A 349 10.79 7.09 -31.39
C TYR A 349 11.18 8.47 -30.83
N ILE A 350 12.32 8.57 -30.14
CA ILE A 350 12.78 9.81 -29.50
C ILE A 350 13.00 10.92 -30.53
N VAL A 351 13.67 10.63 -31.65
CA VAL A 351 13.95 11.63 -32.69
C VAL A 351 12.81 11.84 -33.69
N GLY A 352 11.68 11.12 -33.50
CA GLY A 352 10.47 11.28 -34.32
C GLY A 352 10.49 10.58 -35.67
N GLU A 353 11.40 9.63 -35.91
CA GLU A 353 11.42 8.81 -37.12
C GLU A 353 10.28 7.81 -37.19
N GLU A 354 9.75 7.39 -36.03
CA GLU A 354 8.70 6.39 -35.93
C GLU A 354 7.28 6.99 -36.12
N ASP A 355 7.01 8.13 -35.47
CA ASP A 355 5.67 8.73 -35.37
C ASP A 355 5.59 10.16 -35.93
N GLY A 356 6.66 10.67 -36.52
CA GLY A 356 6.75 12.01 -37.08
C GLY A 356 6.91 13.13 -36.03
N VAL A 357 7.01 12.78 -34.72
CA VAL A 357 7.04 13.73 -33.60
C VAL A 357 8.36 13.66 -32.82
N LYS A 358 9.21 14.66 -32.94
CA LYS A 358 10.43 14.78 -32.12
C LYS A 358 10.06 15.04 -30.67
N LYS A 359 10.64 14.29 -29.73
CA LYS A 359 10.37 14.41 -28.28
C LYS A 359 11.19 15.54 -27.66
N THR A 360 11.14 16.75 -28.25
CA THR A 360 11.91 17.91 -27.79
C THR A 360 11.44 18.42 -26.41
N PRO A 361 12.24 19.19 -25.68
CA PRO A 361 11.79 19.85 -24.45
C PRO A 361 10.53 20.71 -24.65
N GLU A 362 10.36 21.38 -25.81
CA GLU A 362 9.17 22.17 -26.12
C GLU A 362 7.93 21.30 -26.38
N TRP A 363 8.11 20.09 -26.92
CA TRP A 363 7.03 19.09 -26.99
C TRP A 363 6.60 18.66 -25.60
N ALA A 364 7.54 18.35 -24.71
CA ALA A 364 7.25 17.93 -23.35
C ALA A 364 6.67 19.07 -22.49
N GLU A 365 7.09 20.32 -22.67
CA GLU A 365 6.51 21.50 -22.00
C GLU A 365 5.00 21.61 -22.25
N LYS A 366 4.57 21.44 -23.51
CA LYS A 366 3.14 21.49 -23.88
C LYS A 366 2.31 20.40 -23.19
N ILE A 367 2.92 19.26 -22.91
CA ILE A 367 2.28 18.10 -22.28
C ILE A 367 2.32 18.20 -20.75
N SER A 368 3.49 18.45 -20.21
CA SER A 368 3.78 18.36 -18.79
C SER A 368 3.60 19.66 -18.01
N GLY A 369 3.62 20.81 -18.71
CA GLY A 369 3.68 22.12 -18.07
C GLY A 369 5.04 22.47 -17.49
N VAL A 370 6.03 21.59 -17.54
CA VAL A 370 7.41 21.90 -17.13
C VAL A 370 8.10 22.71 -18.22
N PRO A 371 8.65 23.91 -17.94
CA PRO A 371 9.29 24.74 -18.96
C PRO A 371 10.42 24.00 -19.69
N ALA A 372 10.49 24.15 -21.01
CA ALA A 372 11.50 23.50 -21.85
C ALA A 372 12.94 23.81 -21.39
N ALA A 373 13.19 25.07 -20.98
CA ALA A 373 14.48 25.48 -20.42
C ALA A 373 14.83 24.70 -19.14
N LYS A 374 13.83 24.39 -18.29
CA LYS A 374 14.03 23.59 -17.08
C LYS A 374 14.30 22.13 -17.41
N ILE A 375 13.59 21.55 -18.39
CA ILE A 375 13.85 20.17 -18.85
C ILE A 375 15.29 20.05 -19.37
N ARG A 376 15.76 21.00 -20.16
CA ARG A 376 17.16 21.04 -20.64
C ARG A 376 18.17 21.13 -19.51
N SER A 377 18.00 22.12 -18.63
CA SER A 377 18.93 22.30 -17.51
C SER A 377 18.95 21.07 -16.57
N PHE A 378 17.81 20.44 -16.36
CA PHE A 378 17.71 19.23 -15.56
C PHE A 378 18.41 18.04 -16.24
N ALA A 379 18.22 17.86 -17.55
CA ALA A 379 18.90 16.81 -18.31
C ALA A 379 20.43 16.92 -18.20
N HIS A 380 20.97 18.12 -18.40
CA HIS A 380 22.41 18.39 -18.29
C HIS A 380 22.90 18.25 -16.83
N GLU A 381 22.17 18.76 -15.85
CA GLU A 381 22.55 18.65 -14.43
C GLU A 381 22.70 17.17 -14.00
N VAL A 382 21.78 16.28 -14.36
CA VAL A 382 21.87 14.85 -13.98
C VAL A 382 22.90 14.09 -14.81
N GLN A 383 23.29 14.61 -15.98
CA GLN A 383 24.35 14.05 -16.81
C GLN A 383 25.74 14.41 -16.28
N GLU A 384 25.90 15.66 -15.80
CA GLU A 384 27.19 16.18 -15.31
C GLU A 384 27.52 15.67 -13.90
N HIS A 385 26.52 15.17 -13.14
CA HIS A 385 26.67 14.74 -11.75
C HIS A 385 26.26 13.27 -11.53
N ARG A 386 26.94 12.63 -10.59
CA ARG A 386 26.56 11.30 -10.11
C ARG A 386 25.19 11.37 -9.45
N THR A 387 24.16 10.83 -10.14
CA THR A 387 22.77 10.99 -9.76
C THR A 387 22.10 9.66 -9.44
N MET A 388 21.56 9.55 -8.23
CA MET A 388 20.66 8.45 -7.85
C MET A 388 19.21 8.84 -8.09
N PHE A 389 18.51 8.12 -8.96
CA PHE A 389 17.07 8.28 -9.17
C PHE A 389 16.29 7.33 -8.28
N MET A 390 15.49 7.87 -7.38
CA MET A 390 14.59 7.13 -6.50
C MET A 390 13.17 7.29 -7.00
N ILE A 391 12.65 6.26 -7.70
CA ILE A 391 11.28 6.28 -8.23
C ILE A 391 10.30 5.63 -7.27
N GLY A 392 9.19 6.31 -7.00
CA GLY A 392 8.10 5.80 -6.19
C GLY A 392 7.11 4.94 -6.98
N TRP A 393 6.29 4.15 -6.27
CA TRP A 393 5.28 3.32 -6.92
C TRP A 393 3.96 4.06 -7.22
N GLY A 394 3.80 5.30 -6.75
CA GLY A 394 2.62 6.12 -7.07
C GLY A 394 2.47 6.37 -8.56
N ILE A 395 3.58 6.68 -9.21
CA ILE A 395 3.70 7.05 -10.62
C ILE A 395 3.24 5.96 -11.62
N GLN A 396 3.21 4.70 -11.22
CA GLN A 396 2.75 3.58 -12.06
C GLN A 396 1.27 3.22 -11.89
N ARG A 397 0.58 3.82 -10.90
CA ARG A 397 -0.86 3.62 -10.65
C ARG A 397 -1.71 4.66 -11.38
N ILE A 398 -1.38 4.85 -12.63
CA ILE A 398 -2.00 5.80 -13.55
C ILE A 398 -2.17 5.11 -14.91
N ASP A 399 -2.93 5.70 -15.80
CA ASP A 399 -3.06 5.19 -17.17
C ASP A 399 -1.68 5.02 -17.82
N PHE A 400 -1.44 3.89 -18.45
CA PHE A 400 -0.14 3.52 -19.05
C PHE A 400 1.04 3.52 -18.05
N GLY A 401 0.80 3.11 -16.82
CA GLY A 401 1.74 3.20 -15.70
C GLY A 401 3.07 2.46 -15.88
N GLU A 402 3.15 1.48 -16.79
CA GLU A 402 4.36 0.75 -17.16
C GLU A 402 5.42 1.67 -17.73
N GLN A 403 5.01 2.74 -18.43
CA GLN A 403 5.88 3.58 -19.24
C GLN A 403 6.86 4.40 -18.39
N SER A 404 6.44 4.88 -17.22
CA SER A 404 7.27 5.73 -16.35
C SER A 404 8.53 5.02 -15.86
N HIS A 405 8.40 3.78 -15.40
CA HIS A 405 9.54 3.01 -14.91
C HIS A 405 10.47 2.56 -16.05
N TRP A 406 9.89 2.17 -17.19
CA TRP A 406 10.67 1.78 -18.36
C TRP A 406 11.45 2.97 -18.94
N MET A 407 10.78 4.13 -19.08
CA MET A 407 11.43 5.35 -19.59
C MET A 407 12.53 5.84 -18.65
N LEU A 408 12.36 5.71 -17.32
CA LEU A 408 13.42 6.03 -16.37
C LEU A 408 14.62 5.09 -16.50
N ALA A 409 14.39 3.79 -16.70
CA ALA A 409 15.47 2.84 -16.96
C ALA A 409 16.23 3.20 -18.25
N ALA A 410 15.52 3.67 -19.28
CA ALA A 410 16.12 4.18 -20.51
C ALA A 410 16.94 5.46 -20.25
N LEU A 411 16.41 6.44 -19.52
CA LEU A 411 17.14 7.65 -19.15
C LEU A 411 18.42 7.33 -18.36
N CYS A 412 18.32 6.48 -17.33
CA CYS A 412 19.50 6.05 -16.56
C CYS A 412 20.53 5.30 -17.41
N SER A 413 20.10 4.59 -18.46
CA SER A 413 20.98 3.92 -19.43
C SER A 413 21.69 4.92 -20.33
N VAL A 414 20.97 5.94 -20.82
CA VAL A 414 21.52 7.03 -21.63
C VAL A 414 22.59 7.82 -20.85
N LEU A 415 22.36 8.00 -19.54
CA LEU A 415 23.34 8.63 -18.62
C LEU A 415 24.54 7.71 -18.28
N GLY A 416 24.48 6.40 -18.59
CA GLY A 416 25.54 5.46 -18.29
C GLY A 416 25.78 5.20 -16.80
N GLN A 417 24.82 5.51 -15.92
CA GLN A 417 25.05 5.50 -14.48
C GLN A 417 24.56 4.24 -13.76
N ILE A 418 23.86 3.32 -14.44
CA ILE A 418 23.40 2.06 -13.83
C ILE A 418 24.61 1.20 -13.45
N GLY A 419 24.64 0.71 -12.23
CA GLY A 419 25.73 -0.11 -11.68
C GLY A 419 26.92 0.69 -11.15
N LEU A 420 26.82 2.01 -11.09
CA LEU A 420 27.84 2.85 -10.45
C LEU A 420 27.47 3.15 -9.00
N PRO A 421 28.45 3.23 -8.08
CA PRO A 421 28.19 3.68 -6.71
C PRO A 421 27.52 5.07 -6.70
N GLY A 422 26.40 5.20 -6.00
CA GLY A 422 25.67 6.46 -5.85
C GLY A 422 24.97 6.97 -7.12
N GLY A 423 24.89 6.18 -8.20
CA GLY A 423 24.21 6.57 -9.43
C GLY A 423 23.20 5.53 -9.92
N GLY A 424 22.39 5.92 -10.91
CA GLY A 424 21.46 5.05 -11.63
C GLY A 424 20.06 4.96 -11.00
N LEU A 425 19.45 3.77 -11.07
CA LEU A 425 18.04 3.52 -10.84
C LEU A 425 17.77 2.81 -9.52
N GLY A 426 16.86 3.34 -8.68
CA GLY A 426 16.41 2.72 -7.45
C GLY A 426 14.90 2.75 -7.30
N THR A 427 14.29 1.59 -7.03
CA THR A 427 12.84 1.40 -7.06
C THR A 427 12.18 1.18 -5.70
N ASN A 428 12.94 0.96 -4.63
CA ASN A 428 12.39 0.52 -3.34
C ASN A 428 12.54 1.52 -2.19
N TYR A 429 13.10 2.68 -2.41
CA TYR A 429 13.34 3.68 -1.36
C TYR A 429 12.06 4.29 -0.75
N HIS A 430 10.91 3.96 -1.27
CA HIS A 430 9.58 4.31 -0.73
C HIS A 430 9.02 3.31 0.29
N TYR A 431 9.80 2.30 0.69
CA TYR A 431 9.56 1.45 1.86
C TYR A 431 10.55 1.75 2.96
N SER A 432 10.15 1.54 4.22
CA SER A 432 10.98 1.86 5.39
C SER A 432 12.36 1.20 5.34
N SER A 433 12.42 -0.09 5.00
CA SER A 433 13.67 -0.83 4.83
C SER A 433 14.28 -0.76 3.42
N GLY A 434 13.65 -0.02 2.50
CA GLY A 434 14.13 0.11 1.12
C GLY A 434 15.48 0.84 1.04
N GLY A 435 16.44 0.23 0.38
CA GLY A 435 17.82 0.73 0.33
C GLY A 435 18.63 0.51 1.61
N SER A 436 18.05 -0.02 2.68
CA SER A 436 18.81 -0.44 3.85
C SER A 436 19.68 -1.67 3.53
N PRO A 437 20.89 -1.78 4.09
CA PRO A 437 21.72 -2.96 3.92
C PRO A 437 21.01 -4.22 4.41
N LEU A 438 21.20 -5.34 3.72
CA LEU A 438 20.72 -6.63 4.18
C LEU A 438 21.54 -7.10 5.40
N SER A 439 20.86 -7.48 6.48
CA SER A 439 21.52 -8.06 7.63
C SER A 439 21.87 -9.55 7.39
N GLU A 440 22.60 -10.12 8.31
CA GLU A 440 22.93 -11.55 8.31
C GLU A 440 21.83 -12.44 8.91
N ALA A 441 20.62 -11.90 9.15
CA ALA A 441 19.51 -12.69 9.66
C ALA A 441 19.11 -13.82 8.70
N PRO A 442 18.90 -15.05 9.20
CA PRO A 442 18.40 -16.14 8.37
C PRO A 442 16.95 -15.89 7.95
N PHE A 443 16.51 -16.58 6.92
CA PHE A 443 15.10 -16.53 6.50
C PHE A 443 14.20 -17.18 7.56
N MET A 444 13.08 -16.53 7.88
CA MET A 444 12.05 -17.09 8.74
C MET A 444 10.84 -17.51 7.90
N SER A 445 10.45 -18.78 8.02
CA SER A 445 9.26 -19.31 7.36
C SER A 445 7.97 -18.75 8.00
N GLN A 446 6.85 -19.00 7.34
CA GLN A 446 5.50 -18.72 7.83
C GLN A 446 4.64 -19.96 7.66
N ILE A 447 3.37 -19.90 8.14
CA ILE A 447 2.43 -21.00 7.92
C ILE A 447 2.36 -21.35 6.42
N PRO A 448 2.62 -22.63 6.04
CA PRO A 448 2.63 -23.03 4.63
C PRO A 448 1.24 -22.89 4.02
N SER A 449 1.10 -22.03 3.00
CA SER A 449 -0.16 -21.85 2.27
C SER A 449 -0.24 -22.69 0.99
N SER A 450 0.89 -22.98 0.36
CA SER A 450 0.98 -23.84 -0.83
C SER A 450 1.04 -25.31 -0.41
N VAL A 451 -0.12 -25.89 -0.15
CA VAL A 451 -0.28 -27.28 0.29
C VAL A 451 -1.08 -28.08 -0.74
N LYS A 452 -0.88 -29.41 -0.77
CA LYS A 452 -1.65 -30.30 -1.66
C LYS A 452 -3.09 -30.47 -1.17
N PRO A 453 -4.06 -30.59 -2.07
CA PRO A 453 -5.44 -30.90 -1.72
C PRO A 453 -5.55 -32.24 -0.97
N VAL A 454 -6.41 -32.29 0.03
CA VAL A 454 -6.78 -33.54 0.73
C VAL A 454 -8.18 -34.01 0.37
N ARG A 455 -8.95 -33.18 -0.35
CA ARG A 455 -10.22 -33.58 -0.96
C ARG A 455 -10.04 -33.81 -2.45
N PRO A 456 -10.71 -34.83 -3.04
CA PRO A 456 -10.72 -35.03 -4.49
C PRO A 456 -11.35 -33.81 -5.19
N VAL A 457 -10.68 -33.31 -6.24
CA VAL A 457 -11.27 -32.29 -7.13
C VAL A 457 -12.09 -33.04 -8.19
N THR A 458 -13.40 -33.04 -8.04
CA THR A 458 -14.32 -33.82 -8.90
C THR A 458 -14.86 -33.01 -10.08
N LYS A 459 -14.82 -31.68 -9.98
CA LYS A 459 -15.31 -30.79 -11.03
C LYS A 459 -14.13 -30.28 -11.88
N PRO A 460 -14.30 -30.19 -13.21
CA PRO A 460 -13.26 -29.64 -14.08
C PRO A 460 -13.05 -28.16 -13.77
N TRP A 461 -11.83 -27.70 -13.94
CA TRP A 461 -11.50 -26.27 -13.83
C TRP A 461 -12.11 -25.50 -15.02
N LYS A 462 -12.83 -24.42 -14.76
CA LYS A 462 -13.39 -23.54 -15.78
C LYS A 462 -12.72 -22.15 -15.70
N GLY A 463 -12.34 -21.59 -16.85
CA GLY A 463 -11.66 -20.30 -16.91
C GLY A 463 -10.20 -20.36 -16.46
N SER A 464 -9.61 -19.21 -16.18
CA SER A 464 -8.19 -19.08 -15.82
C SER A 464 -7.97 -19.28 -14.31
N LYS A 465 -6.84 -19.91 -13.98
CA LYS A 465 -6.47 -20.16 -12.56
C LYS A 465 -5.97 -18.92 -11.82
N VAL A 466 -5.57 -17.90 -12.57
CA VAL A 466 -4.97 -16.67 -12.02
C VAL A 466 -5.51 -15.47 -12.79
N LEU A 467 -5.91 -14.46 -12.07
CA LEU A 467 -6.38 -13.17 -12.61
C LEU A 467 -5.42 -12.03 -12.28
N PRO A 468 -5.38 -10.94 -13.07
CA PRO A 468 -4.76 -9.69 -12.63
C PRO A 468 -5.43 -9.20 -11.34
N VAL A 469 -4.66 -8.66 -10.40
CA VAL A 469 -5.16 -8.23 -9.08
C VAL A 469 -6.31 -7.23 -9.16
N ALA A 470 -6.28 -6.33 -10.13
CA ALA A 470 -7.29 -5.29 -10.32
C ALA A 470 -8.49 -5.72 -11.18
N ALA A 471 -8.60 -7.00 -11.55
CA ALA A 471 -9.69 -7.48 -12.40
C ALA A 471 -10.94 -7.94 -11.62
N VAL A 472 -11.00 -7.80 -10.29
CA VAL A 472 -12.04 -8.41 -9.46
C VAL A 472 -13.44 -7.91 -9.83
N THR A 473 -13.64 -6.61 -10.01
CA THR A 473 -14.94 -6.04 -10.40
C THR A 473 -15.38 -6.55 -11.76
N ASP A 474 -14.50 -6.43 -12.76
CA ASP A 474 -14.77 -6.88 -14.13
C ASP A 474 -15.06 -8.39 -14.19
N ALA A 475 -14.30 -9.19 -13.44
CA ALA A 475 -14.48 -10.64 -13.39
C ALA A 475 -15.80 -11.08 -12.73
N LEU A 476 -16.21 -10.40 -11.65
CA LEU A 476 -17.49 -10.67 -10.98
C LEU A 476 -18.69 -10.26 -11.84
N LEU A 477 -18.57 -9.16 -12.60
CA LEU A 477 -19.64 -8.65 -13.44
C LEU A 477 -19.77 -9.39 -14.78
N HIS A 478 -18.68 -9.93 -15.31
CA HIS A 478 -18.61 -10.49 -16.68
C HIS A 478 -17.96 -11.88 -16.72
N PRO A 479 -18.57 -12.91 -16.10
CA PRO A 479 -18.10 -14.27 -16.22
C PRO A 479 -17.94 -14.71 -17.68
N GLY A 480 -16.87 -15.46 -18.00
CA GLY A 480 -16.60 -15.93 -19.37
C GLY A 480 -15.87 -14.91 -20.26
N LYS A 481 -15.78 -13.64 -19.87
CA LYS A 481 -15.03 -12.63 -20.64
C LYS A 481 -13.57 -13.03 -20.78
N VAL A 482 -13.03 -12.87 -21.99
CA VAL A 482 -11.62 -13.09 -22.30
C VAL A 482 -10.89 -11.77 -22.41
N ILE A 483 -9.77 -11.66 -21.73
CA ILE A 483 -8.92 -10.47 -21.71
C ILE A 483 -7.49 -10.80 -22.11
N ASP A 484 -6.76 -9.80 -22.61
CA ASP A 484 -5.31 -9.87 -22.76
C ASP A 484 -4.61 -9.56 -21.42
N TYR A 485 -3.57 -10.34 -21.10
CA TYR A 485 -2.74 -10.14 -19.93
C TYR A 485 -1.36 -10.78 -20.10
N ASP A 486 -0.30 -9.97 -20.11
CA ASP A 486 1.10 -10.41 -20.14
C ASP A 486 1.35 -11.45 -21.25
N GLY A 487 0.90 -11.15 -22.46
CA GLY A 487 1.03 -12.01 -23.65
C GLY A 487 0.11 -13.24 -23.66
N LYS A 488 -0.85 -13.34 -22.76
CA LYS A 488 -1.76 -14.48 -22.62
C LYS A 488 -3.21 -14.03 -22.70
N LYS A 489 -4.09 -14.97 -23.11
CA LYS A 489 -5.53 -14.82 -22.94
C LYS A 489 -5.95 -15.34 -21.57
N VAL A 490 -6.69 -14.56 -20.82
CA VAL A 490 -7.23 -14.90 -19.50
C VAL A 490 -8.75 -14.87 -19.59
N THR A 491 -9.39 -15.99 -19.26
CA THR A 491 -10.86 -16.13 -19.25
C THR A 491 -11.35 -16.03 -17.80
N TYR A 492 -12.29 -15.15 -17.53
CA TYR A 492 -12.85 -15.00 -16.19
C TYR A 492 -13.72 -16.18 -15.81
N PRO A 493 -13.45 -16.83 -14.66
CA PRO A 493 -14.36 -17.83 -14.10
C PRO A 493 -15.67 -17.19 -13.62
N GLU A 494 -16.70 -18.01 -13.44
CA GLU A 494 -17.89 -17.63 -12.71
C GLU A 494 -17.69 -17.89 -11.22
N PHE A 495 -17.83 -16.86 -10.37
CA PHE A 495 -17.61 -16.95 -8.94
C PHE A 495 -18.93 -17.11 -8.18
N HIS A 496 -19.03 -18.19 -7.42
CA HIS A 496 -20.15 -18.46 -6.50
C HIS A 496 -19.78 -18.17 -5.04
N LEU A 497 -18.49 -18.29 -4.67
CA LEU A 497 -18.01 -17.99 -3.35
C LEU A 497 -16.89 -16.95 -3.42
N VAL A 498 -17.00 -15.89 -2.61
CA VAL A 498 -15.92 -14.96 -2.32
C VAL A 498 -15.56 -15.09 -0.85
N MET A 499 -14.30 -15.39 -0.55
CA MET A 499 -13.76 -15.36 0.81
C MET A 499 -12.74 -14.23 0.91
N TRP A 500 -12.91 -13.34 1.88
CA TRP A 500 -12.03 -12.19 2.08
C TRP A 500 -11.58 -12.12 3.53
N ALA A 501 -10.29 -12.37 3.79
CA ALA A 501 -9.70 -12.30 5.12
C ALA A 501 -8.57 -11.26 5.16
N GLY A 502 -8.80 -10.15 5.84
CA GLY A 502 -7.92 -9.00 5.86
C GLY A 502 -7.90 -8.20 4.55
N GLY A 503 -7.71 -6.90 4.66
CA GLY A 503 -7.76 -5.97 3.53
C GLY A 503 -9.19 -5.51 3.21
N ASN A 504 -9.28 -4.36 2.52
CA ASN A 504 -10.55 -3.70 2.22
C ASN A 504 -10.56 -3.20 0.78
N PRO A 505 -11.04 -4.00 -0.19
CA PRO A 505 -11.06 -3.62 -1.61
C PRO A 505 -11.86 -2.35 -1.87
N PHE A 506 -12.85 -2.01 -1.06
CA PHE A 506 -13.64 -0.78 -1.20
C PHE A 506 -12.82 0.52 -0.99
N VAL A 507 -11.55 0.44 -0.60
CA VAL A 507 -10.66 1.60 -0.50
C VAL A 507 -9.38 1.50 -1.34
N HIS A 508 -9.16 0.38 -2.03
CA HIS A 508 -7.99 0.25 -2.91
C HIS A 508 -8.35 -0.18 -4.35
N HIS A 509 -9.60 -0.57 -4.60
CA HIS A 509 -10.08 -0.87 -5.94
C HIS A 509 -10.76 0.37 -6.54
N PRO A 510 -10.48 0.71 -7.83
CA PRO A 510 -11.13 1.83 -8.50
C PRO A 510 -12.64 1.63 -8.68
N ASP A 511 -13.39 2.71 -8.90
CA ASP A 511 -14.85 2.72 -9.06
C ASP A 511 -15.60 1.88 -8.00
N THR A 512 -15.52 2.35 -6.76
CA THR A 512 -16.13 1.67 -5.61
C THR A 512 -17.63 1.40 -5.81
N ASN A 513 -18.33 2.24 -6.58
CA ASN A 513 -19.76 2.02 -6.89
C ASN A 513 -19.98 0.77 -7.77
N GLN A 514 -19.09 0.50 -8.72
CA GLN A 514 -19.16 -0.73 -9.52
C GLN A 514 -18.76 -1.95 -8.70
N LEU A 515 -17.76 -1.81 -7.82
CA LEU A 515 -17.38 -2.89 -6.91
C LEU A 515 -18.55 -3.31 -6.00
N ALA A 516 -19.32 -2.34 -5.46
CA ALA A 516 -20.51 -2.63 -4.66
C ALA A 516 -21.56 -3.45 -5.45
N LYS A 517 -21.76 -3.14 -6.73
CA LYS A 517 -22.63 -3.95 -7.62
C LYS A 517 -22.04 -5.33 -7.88
N ALA A 518 -20.72 -5.43 -8.07
CA ALA A 518 -20.02 -6.69 -8.31
C ALA A 518 -20.14 -7.64 -7.11
N PHE A 519 -20.06 -7.11 -5.88
CA PHE A 519 -20.22 -7.92 -4.66
C PHE A 519 -21.64 -8.48 -4.46
N LYS A 520 -22.64 -8.01 -5.22
CA LYS A 520 -23.98 -8.61 -5.27
C LYS A 520 -24.10 -9.82 -6.21
N LYS A 521 -23.04 -10.22 -6.91
CA LYS A 521 -23.07 -11.35 -7.87
C LYS A 521 -22.83 -12.73 -7.23
N PRO A 522 -21.81 -12.94 -6.38
CA PRO A 522 -21.55 -14.26 -5.81
C PRO A 522 -22.73 -14.75 -4.94
N ASP A 523 -22.90 -16.06 -4.87
CA ASP A 523 -23.90 -16.69 -4.00
C ASP A 523 -23.63 -16.39 -2.54
N THR A 524 -22.34 -16.47 -2.12
CA THR A 524 -21.94 -16.20 -0.72
C THR A 524 -20.65 -15.38 -0.68
N VAL A 525 -20.61 -14.41 0.24
CA VAL A 525 -19.40 -13.64 0.60
C VAL A 525 -19.12 -13.83 2.09
N ILE A 526 -17.94 -14.36 2.41
CA ILE A 526 -17.46 -14.58 3.79
C ILE A 526 -16.30 -13.62 4.04
N VAL A 527 -16.38 -12.85 5.12
CA VAL A 527 -15.32 -11.91 5.52
C VAL A 527 -14.81 -12.23 6.92
N THR A 528 -13.49 -12.25 7.08
CA THR A 528 -12.81 -12.30 8.38
C THR A 528 -12.04 -11.00 8.54
N ASP A 529 -12.41 -10.19 9.53
CA ASP A 529 -11.77 -8.88 9.76
C ASP A 529 -11.87 -8.47 11.23
N ILE A 530 -11.12 -7.47 11.62
CA ILE A 530 -11.13 -6.90 12.98
C ILE A 530 -12.19 -5.80 13.15
N VAL A 531 -12.57 -5.12 12.07
CA VAL A 531 -13.47 -3.95 12.08
C VAL A 531 -14.48 -4.01 10.93
N TRP A 532 -15.61 -3.32 11.07
CA TRP A 532 -16.69 -3.22 10.10
C TRP A 532 -16.28 -2.35 8.89
N THR A 533 -15.31 -2.83 8.13
CA THR A 533 -14.95 -2.22 6.84
C THR A 533 -16.14 -2.27 5.87
N ALA A 534 -16.09 -1.48 4.80
CA ALA A 534 -17.09 -1.56 3.75
C ALA A 534 -17.16 -2.99 3.14
N THR A 535 -16.02 -3.71 3.09
CA THR A 535 -15.99 -5.12 2.66
C THR A 535 -16.81 -6.01 3.60
N ALA A 536 -16.65 -5.85 4.91
CA ALA A 536 -17.44 -6.59 5.90
C ALA A 536 -18.94 -6.26 5.81
N ARG A 537 -19.28 -4.99 5.55
CA ARG A 537 -20.68 -4.56 5.34
C ARG A 537 -21.29 -5.09 4.03
N HIS A 538 -20.47 -5.53 3.07
CA HIS A 538 -20.90 -6.18 1.83
C HIS A 538 -20.69 -7.71 1.86
N ALA A 539 -20.69 -8.33 3.06
CA ALA A 539 -20.62 -9.78 3.25
C ALA A 539 -21.97 -10.39 3.63
N ASP A 540 -22.02 -11.70 3.70
CA ASP A 540 -23.15 -12.49 4.25
C ASP A 540 -22.80 -13.04 5.65
N ILE A 541 -21.55 -13.46 5.83
CA ILE A 541 -21.02 -14.01 7.07
C ILE A 541 -19.76 -13.23 7.43
N VAL A 542 -19.71 -12.70 8.66
CA VAL A 542 -18.58 -11.93 9.18
C VAL A 542 -18.05 -12.58 10.45
N LEU A 543 -16.75 -12.91 10.42
CA LEU A 543 -16.05 -13.59 11.52
C LEU A 543 -15.07 -12.61 12.19
N PRO A 544 -15.19 -12.36 13.51
CA PRO A 544 -14.36 -11.41 14.24
C PRO A 544 -12.96 -11.96 14.48
N ALA A 545 -11.94 -11.24 13.97
CA ALA A 545 -10.54 -11.57 14.18
C ALA A 545 -9.89 -10.74 15.30
N CYS A 546 -8.83 -11.27 15.91
CA CYS A 546 -8.01 -10.61 16.91
C CYS A 546 -7.08 -9.57 16.29
N THR A 547 -6.75 -8.52 17.06
CA THR A 547 -5.58 -7.66 16.79
C THR A 547 -4.30 -8.33 17.26
N ALA A 548 -3.14 -7.81 16.85
CA ALA A 548 -1.84 -8.35 17.28
C ALA A 548 -1.54 -8.15 18.80
N PHE A 549 -2.39 -7.46 19.54
CA PHE A 549 -2.32 -7.42 21.01
C PHE A 549 -2.96 -8.63 21.67
N GLU A 550 -3.84 -9.35 20.97
CA GLU A 550 -4.76 -10.34 21.50
C GLU A 550 -4.31 -11.79 21.24
N HIS A 551 -3.12 -11.98 20.63
CA HIS A 551 -2.56 -13.32 20.36
C HIS A 551 -1.02 -13.29 20.31
N ASN A 552 -0.43 -14.49 20.40
CA ASN A 552 1.00 -14.69 20.17
C ASN A 552 1.29 -14.89 18.68
N ASP A 553 2.46 -14.39 18.23
CA ASP A 553 3.00 -14.63 16.89
C ASP A 553 4.52 -14.33 16.87
N ILE A 554 5.12 -14.33 15.70
CA ILE A 554 6.52 -13.97 15.45
C ILE A 554 6.61 -13.25 14.10
N THR A 555 7.53 -12.30 13.94
CA THR A 555 7.72 -11.61 12.66
C THR A 555 9.18 -11.21 12.43
N ASN A 556 9.49 -10.86 11.16
CA ASN A 556 10.75 -10.22 10.78
C ASN A 556 10.69 -8.71 10.98
N ILE A 557 11.86 -8.10 11.16
CA ILE A 557 12.06 -6.64 11.12
C ILE A 557 12.61 -6.28 9.75
N GLY A 558 11.96 -5.37 9.03
CA GLY A 558 12.36 -4.94 7.69
C GLY A 558 12.15 -5.99 6.60
N THR A 559 11.51 -5.61 5.52
CA THR A 559 11.25 -6.50 4.37
C THR A 559 12.49 -6.66 3.49
N SER A 560 13.21 -5.57 3.26
CA SER A 560 14.40 -5.56 2.40
C SER A 560 15.69 -5.74 3.19
N SER A 561 15.74 -5.27 4.43
CA SER A 561 16.92 -5.32 5.30
C SER A 561 17.01 -6.58 6.15
N ASN A 562 15.86 -7.21 6.48
CA ASN A 562 15.76 -8.38 7.37
C ASN A 562 16.54 -8.17 8.69
N ASP A 563 16.34 -7.02 9.34
CA ASP A 563 17.15 -6.55 10.47
C ASP A 563 17.09 -7.48 11.70
N GLY A 564 16.06 -8.32 11.79
CA GLY A 564 15.90 -9.20 12.95
C GLY A 564 14.54 -9.87 13.08
N PHE A 565 14.26 -10.36 14.29
CA PHE A 565 13.03 -11.05 14.65
C PHE A 565 12.40 -10.43 15.90
N VAL A 566 11.08 -10.45 15.97
CA VAL A 566 10.29 -10.01 17.13
C VAL A 566 9.36 -11.12 17.58
N ALA A 567 9.41 -11.45 18.88
CA ALA A 567 8.37 -12.24 19.53
C ALA A 567 7.14 -11.35 19.75
N MET A 568 6.10 -11.57 18.98
CA MET A 568 4.83 -10.86 19.12
C MET A 568 4.05 -11.52 20.25
N LYS A 569 4.16 -10.97 21.47
CA LYS A 569 3.54 -11.54 22.67
C LYS A 569 2.15 -10.97 22.87
N GLN A 570 1.22 -11.85 23.18
CA GLN A 570 -0.12 -11.45 23.61
C GLN A 570 -0.03 -10.51 24.83
N ALA A 571 -0.69 -9.37 24.74
CA ALA A 571 -0.69 -8.35 25.78
C ALA A 571 -2.00 -8.29 26.56
N ILE A 572 -3.12 -8.65 25.91
CA ILE A 572 -4.47 -8.68 26.49
C ILE A 572 -5.22 -9.92 25.99
N GLU A 573 -6.24 -10.34 26.72
CA GLU A 573 -7.14 -11.36 26.27
C GLU A 573 -7.92 -10.90 25.01
N PRO A 574 -8.33 -11.84 24.14
CA PRO A 574 -9.19 -11.53 23.02
C PRO A 574 -10.42 -10.73 23.45
N GLN A 575 -10.68 -9.60 22.78
CA GLN A 575 -11.81 -8.76 23.13
C GLN A 575 -13.10 -9.32 22.52
N TRP A 576 -14.18 -9.31 23.33
CA TRP A 576 -15.48 -9.92 23.00
C TRP A 576 -15.33 -11.39 22.59
N GLU A 577 -15.82 -11.75 21.41
CA GLU A 577 -15.73 -13.12 20.90
C GLU A 577 -14.71 -13.24 19.73
N SER A 578 -13.76 -12.31 19.62
CA SER A 578 -12.75 -12.41 18.55
C SER A 578 -11.81 -13.60 18.76
N LYS A 579 -11.29 -14.14 17.66
CA LYS A 579 -10.33 -15.24 17.67
C LYS A 579 -9.12 -14.94 16.78
N PRO A 580 -7.93 -15.49 17.10
CA PRO A 580 -6.78 -15.45 16.19
C PRO A 580 -7.10 -16.10 14.83
N ASP A 581 -6.53 -15.58 13.75
CA ASP A 581 -6.78 -16.13 12.40
C ASP A 581 -6.56 -17.64 12.32
N TYR A 582 -5.45 -18.12 12.89
CA TYR A 582 -5.15 -19.56 12.90
C TYR A 582 -6.26 -20.39 13.57
N GLU A 583 -6.85 -19.90 14.64
CA GLU A 583 -7.96 -20.60 15.34
C GLU A 583 -9.25 -20.57 14.52
N ILE A 584 -9.57 -19.42 13.89
CA ILE A 584 -10.75 -19.29 13.01
C ILE A 584 -10.68 -20.32 11.89
N PHE A 585 -9.56 -20.36 11.17
CA PHE A 585 -9.41 -21.27 10.04
C PHE A 585 -9.20 -22.73 10.46
N SER A 586 -8.63 -23.00 11.65
CA SER A 586 -8.56 -24.35 12.22
C SER A 586 -9.95 -24.88 12.57
N ALA A 587 -10.81 -24.04 13.18
CA ALA A 587 -12.18 -24.42 13.50
C ALA A 587 -13.03 -24.61 12.23
N LEU A 588 -12.81 -23.78 11.20
CA LEU A 588 -13.47 -23.96 9.91
C LEU A 588 -13.00 -25.24 9.21
N ALA A 589 -11.70 -25.57 9.31
CA ALA A 589 -11.15 -26.83 8.81
C ALA A 589 -11.73 -28.05 9.55
N ASP A 590 -12.04 -27.92 10.84
CA ASP A 590 -12.73 -28.94 11.62
C ASP A 590 -14.14 -29.22 11.06
N LYS A 591 -14.94 -28.16 10.86
CA LYS A 591 -16.27 -28.27 10.22
C LYS A 591 -16.22 -28.84 8.80
N LEU A 592 -15.10 -28.69 8.10
CA LEU A 592 -14.85 -29.24 6.76
C LEU A 592 -14.27 -30.68 6.78
N GLY A 593 -13.95 -31.23 7.96
CA GLY A 593 -13.36 -32.57 8.11
C GLY A 593 -11.88 -32.66 7.69
N ILE A 594 -11.16 -31.53 7.68
CA ILE A 594 -9.75 -31.47 7.25
C ILE A 594 -8.81 -30.86 8.31
N LYS A 595 -9.24 -30.80 9.58
CA LYS A 595 -8.49 -30.17 10.68
C LYS A 595 -7.07 -30.72 10.82
N GLN A 596 -6.90 -32.02 10.79
CA GLN A 596 -5.58 -32.65 10.93
C GLN A 596 -4.61 -32.21 9.83
N ALA A 597 -5.07 -32.13 8.59
CA ALA A 597 -4.27 -31.64 7.48
C ALA A 597 -3.98 -30.13 7.59
N TYR A 598 -4.92 -29.37 8.12
CA TYR A 598 -4.75 -27.93 8.31
C TYR A 598 -3.77 -27.62 9.43
N THR A 599 -3.91 -28.24 10.59
CA THR A 599 -3.09 -27.95 11.79
C THR A 599 -1.78 -28.75 11.83
N GLU A 600 -1.70 -29.88 11.16
CA GLU A 600 -0.63 -30.89 11.31
C GLU A 600 -0.46 -31.32 12.78
N GLY A 601 -1.53 -31.26 13.56
CA GLY A 601 -1.54 -31.56 15.00
C GLY A 601 -0.86 -30.49 15.87
N ARG A 602 -0.53 -29.32 15.34
CA ARG A 602 0.22 -28.26 16.04
C ARG A 602 -0.72 -27.21 16.63
N THR A 603 -0.39 -26.75 17.83
CA THR A 603 -0.92 -25.52 18.44
C THR A 603 -0.29 -24.27 17.83
N GLN A 604 -0.79 -23.08 18.19
CA GLN A 604 -0.19 -21.82 17.79
C GLN A 604 1.29 -21.73 18.21
N MET A 605 1.59 -22.04 19.47
CA MET A 605 2.95 -21.97 19.98
C MET A 605 3.89 -23.00 19.35
N ASP A 606 3.38 -24.19 18.96
CA ASP A 606 4.17 -25.18 18.25
C ASP A 606 4.60 -24.67 16.86
N TRP A 607 3.70 -23.97 16.16
CA TRP A 607 4.03 -23.34 14.87
C TRP A 607 5.05 -22.21 15.04
N ILE A 608 4.84 -21.31 16.00
CA ILE A 608 5.75 -20.19 16.28
C ILE A 608 7.14 -20.70 16.65
N ARG A 609 7.21 -21.71 17.53
CA ARG A 609 8.46 -22.38 17.92
C ARG A 609 9.14 -23.04 16.71
N LYS A 610 8.35 -23.67 15.83
CA LYS A 610 8.88 -24.26 14.61
C LYS A 610 9.49 -23.23 13.68
N PHE A 611 8.82 -22.10 13.42
CA PHE A 611 9.34 -21.06 12.52
C PHE A 611 10.68 -20.50 13.02
N TYR A 612 10.77 -20.26 14.33
CA TYR A 612 12.01 -19.80 14.93
C TYR A 612 13.13 -20.85 14.86
N ASN A 613 12.83 -22.11 15.20
CA ASN A 613 13.82 -23.19 15.19
C ASN A 613 14.30 -23.52 13.78
N ASP A 614 13.43 -23.45 12.77
CA ASP A 614 13.81 -23.62 11.36
C ASP A 614 14.79 -22.48 10.95
N ALA A 615 14.47 -21.23 11.32
CA ALA A 615 15.36 -20.10 11.09
C ALA A 615 16.70 -20.23 11.86
N ARG A 616 16.64 -20.66 13.12
CA ARG A 616 17.86 -20.92 13.93
C ARG A 616 18.76 -21.99 13.32
N GLN A 617 18.17 -23.08 12.80
CA GLN A 617 18.95 -24.12 12.11
C GLN A 617 19.58 -23.58 10.82
N MET A 618 18.85 -22.77 10.06
CA MET A 618 19.39 -22.10 8.87
C MET A 618 20.52 -21.14 9.26
N GLY A 619 20.33 -20.35 10.31
CA GLY A 619 21.35 -19.44 10.85
C GLY A 619 22.62 -20.20 11.26
N ALA A 620 22.49 -21.35 11.95
CA ALA A 620 23.64 -22.19 12.31
C ALA A 620 24.42 -22.67 11.07
N ASN A 621 23.73 -23.01 9.98
CA ASN A 621 24.37 -23.38 8.71
C ASN A 621 25.12 -22.20 8.06
N LEU A 622 24.74 -20.97 8.38
CA LEU A 622 25.41 -19.72 7.98
C LEU A 622 26.44 -19.22 8.99
N GLY A 623 26.74 -20.00 10.04
CA GLY A 623 27.67 -19.62 11.09
C GLY A 623 27.10 -18.68 12.15
N GLN A 624 25.79 -18.39 12.12
CA GLN A 624 25.13 -17.51 13.08
C GLN A 624 24.83 -18.22 14.41
N LYS A 625 25.13 -17.60 15.52
CA LYS A 625 24.80 -18.09 16.87
C LYS A 625 23.51 -17.47 17.38
N MET A 626 22.40 -18.17 17.21
CA MET A 626 21.11 -17.74 17.74
C MET A 626 20.80 -18.45 19.06
N PRO A 627 20.18 -17.77 20.05
CA PRO A 627 19.72 -18.41 21.28
C PRO A 627 18.66 -19.49 21.01
N ASP A 628 18.37 -20.32 22.01
CA ASP A 628 17.19 -21.20 21.93
C ASP A 628 15.89 -20.36 21.93
N PHE A 629 14.77 -21.05 21.60
CA PHE A 629 13.49 -20.38 21.48
C PHE A 629 13.04 -19.70 22.78
N ASP A 630 13.21 -20.35 23.93
CA ASP A 630 12.70 -19.84 25.20
C ASP A 630 13.50 -18.60 25.64
N THR A 631 14.80 -18.60 25.43
CA THR A 631 15.67 -17.44 25.63
C THR A 631 15.30 -16.28 24.71
N PHE A 632 15.08 -16.53 23.41
CA PHE A 632 14.60 -15.54 22.47
C PHE A 632 13.24 -15.00 22.86
N TRP A 633 12.30 -15.91 23.17
CA TRP A 633 10.94 -15.53 23.54
C TRP A 633 10.90 -14.66 24.80
N LYS A 634 11.72 -15.02 25.81
CA LYS A 634 11.87 -14.22 27.02
C LYS A 634 12.40 -12.82 26.69
N LYS A 635 13.45 -12.72 25.90
CA LYS A 635 14.09 -11.46 25.49
C LYS A 635 13.13 -10.58 24.66
N GLY A 636 12.35 -11.17 23.78
CA GLY A 636 11.32 -10.51 22.97
C GLY A 636 11.77 -10.10 21.58
N TYR A 637 13.05 -9.96 21.30
CA TYR A 637 13.56 -9.66 19.95
C TYR A 637 15.02 -10.12 19.75
N LEU A 638 15.40 -10.17 18.50
CA LEU A 638 16.78 -10.47 18.09
C LEU A 638 17.13 -9.59 16.89
N LEU A 639 18.22 -8.84 16.97
CA LEU A 639 18.77 -8.03 15.88
C LEU A 639 20.05 -8.68 15.37
N PHE A 640 20.30 -8.57 14.06
CA PHE A 640 21.46 -9.15 13.41
C PHE A 640 22.40 -8.08 12.87
N PRO A 641 23.70 -8.35 12.81
CA PRO A 641 24.66 -7.43 12.24
C PRO A 641 24.51 -7.32 10.73
N VAL A 642 25.09 -6.28 10.19
CA VAL A 642 25.24 -6.03 8.75
C VAL A 642 26.72 -6.10 8.41
N THR A 643 27.08 -6.87 7.38
CA THR A 643 28.47 -6.92 6.90
C THR A 643 28.84 -5.64 6.14
N GLU A 644 30.14 -5.36 6.06
CA GLU A 644 30.66 -4.24 5.27
C GLU A 644 30.35 -4.41 3.77
N GLU A 645 30.34 -5.64 3.27
CA GLU A 645 29.94 -5.96 1.91
C GLU A 645 28.48 -5.55 1.65
N ASN A 646 27.58 -5.94 2.55
CA ASN A 646 26.17 -5.57 2.43
C ASN A 646 25.92 -4.05 2.58
N ARG A 647 26.74 -3.34 3.36
CA ARG A 647 26.69 -1.87 3.43
C ARG A 647 27.08 -1.21 2.13
N ASN A 648 28.06 -1.77 1.45
CA ASN A 648 28.61 -1.27 0.20
C ASN A 648 27.92 -1.85 -1.05
N TYR A 649 26.75 -2.46 -0.91
CA TYR A 649 26.03 -3.04 -2.03
C TYR A 649 25.58 -1.98 -3.04
N VAL A 650 25.94 -2.20 -4.30
CA VAL A 650 25.53 -1.39 -5.46
C VAL A 650 24.67 -2.23 -6.39
N ALA A 651 23.47 -1.78 -6.68
CA ALA A 651 22.59 -2.47 -7.62
C ALA A 651 23.23 -2.54 -9.02
N PHE A 652 23.15 -3.71 -9.64
CA PHE A 652 23.72 -3.97 -10.99
C PHE A 652 25.25 -3.85 -11.10
N ALA A 653 26.01 -3.79 -10.00
CA ALA A 653 27.46 -3.66 -10.06
C ALA A 653 28.14 -4.85 -10.76
N ASP A 654 27.74 -6.10 -10.43
CA ASP A 654 28.28 -7.31 -11.03
C ASP A 654 27.99 -7.37 -12.54
N PHE A 655 26.75 -7.03 -12.95
CA PHE A 655 26.38 -6.90 -14.34
C PHE A 655 27.24 -5.86 -15.07
N ARG A 656 27.50 -4.71 -14.42
CA ARG A 656 28.36 -3.65 -15.00
C ARG A 656 29.80 -4.10 -15.12
N ALA A 657 30.34 -4.81 -14.14
CA ALA A 657 31.71 -5.34 -14.15
C ALA A 657 31.89 -6.33 -15.30
N ASP A 658 31.04 -7.34 -15.40
CA ASP A 658 31.06 -8.32 -16.49
C ASP A 658 29.63 -8.77 -16.87
N PRO A 659 29.03 -8.14 -17.90
CA PRO A 659 27.66 -8.50 -18.31
C PRO A 659 27.56 -9.88 -18.96
N LYS A 660 28.68 -10.53 -19.33
CA LYS A 660 28.67 -11.90 -19.83
C LYS A 660 28.70 -12.93 -18.72
N ALA A 661 29.47 -12.67 -17.66
CA ALA A 661 29.50 -13.52 -16.47
C ALA A 661 28.24 -13.35 -15.60
N HIS A 662 27.66 -12.15 -15.56
CA HIS A 662 26.50 -11.77 -14.75
C HIS A 662 25.38 -11.18 -15.61
N PRO A 663 24.83 -11.92 -16.60
CA PRO A 663 23.78 -11.40 -17.45
C PRO A 663 22.50 -11.14 -16.66
N LEU A 664 21.73 -10.15 -17.08
CA LEU A 664 20.38 -9.95 -16.55
C LEU A 664 19.44 -11.07 -17.01
N SER A 665 18.40 -11.36 -16.23
CA SER A 665 17.38 -12.37 -16.61
C SER A 665 16.38 -11.86 -17.66
N THR A 666 16.82 -10.95 -18.55
CA THR A 666 16.08 -10.49 -19.72
C THR A 666 16.35 -11.41 -20.91
N GLU A 667 15.58 -11.27 -21.98
CA GLU A 667 15.74 -12.06 -23.20
C GLU A 667 17.12 -11.87 -23.86
N SER A 668 17.65 -10.66 -23.79
CA SER A 668 18.97 -10.29 -24.34
C SER A 668 20.15 -10.50 -23.37
N GLY A 669 19.89 -10.78 -22.10
CA GLY A 669 20.88 -10.73 -21.03
C GLY A 669 21.32 -9.32 -20.65
N LYS A 670 20.76 -8.28 -21.29
CA LYS A 670 21.09 -6.85 -21.13
C LYS A 670 19.87 -6.05 -20.66
N ILE A 671 20.06 -4.78 -20.36
CA ILE A 671 18.95 -3.84 -20.13
C ILE A 671 18.21 -3.64 -21.45
N GLN A 672 16.91 -3.88 -21.48
CA GLN A 672 16.12 -3.78 -22.71
C GLN A 672 15.43 -2.41 -22.84
N LEU A 673 15.92 -1.59 -23.76
CA LEU A 673 15.29 -0.35 -24.19
C LEU A 673 14.23 -0.62 -25.28
N PHE A 674 14.31 -1.80 -25.91
CA PHE A 674 13.31 -2.40 -26.76
C PHE A 674 13.15 -3.87 -26.37
N SER A 675 11.91 -4.34 -26.24
CA SER A 675 11.59 -5.74 -25.99
C SER A 675 10.89 -6.37 -27.20
N PRO A 676 11.56 -7.23 -27.97
CA PRO A 676 10.95 -7.95 -29.09
C PRO A 676 9.71 -8.74 -28.66
N LYS A 677 9.74 -9.26 -27.45
CA LYS A 677 8.65 -10.06 -26.90
C LYS A 677 7.39 -9.22 -26.65
N ILE A 678 7.52 -8.02 -26.07
CA ILE A 678 6.37 -7.10 -25.89
C ILE A 678 5.88 -6.63 -27.25
N ALA A 679 6.77 -6.25 -28.18
CA ALA A 679 6.40 -5.87 -29.53
C ALA A 679 5.60 -6.96 -30.25
N GLY A 680 5.99 -8.24 -30.06
CA GLY A 680 5.30 -9.41 -30.60
C GLY A 680 3.91 -9.66 -30.03
N TYR A 681 3.51 -9.02 -28.95
CA TYR A 681 2.13 -9.07 -28.43
C TYR A 681 1.17 -8.15 -29.20
N HIS A 682 1.68 -7.21 -29.98
CA HIS A 682 0.91 -6.25 -30.77
C HIS A 682 -0.13 -5.45 -29.94
N TYR A 683 0.27 -5.08 -28.72
CA TYR A 683 -0.57 -4.22 -27.87
C TYR A 683 -0.46 -2.76 -28.31
N ASN A 684 -1.61 -2.08 -28.40
CA ASN A 684 -1.66 -0.66 -28.78
C ASN A 684 -1.46 0.31 -27.59
N ASP A 685 -1.38 -0.22 -26.37
CA ASP A 685 -1.25 0.51 -25.11
C ASP A 685 0.04 0.18 -24.34
N CYS A 686 0.89 -0.69 -24.89
CA CYS A 686 2.23 -0.97 -24.41
C CYS A 686 3.04 -1.52 -25.59
N LEU A 687 3.84 -0.66 -26.22
CA LEU A 687 4.64 -0.97 -27.39
C LEU A 687 5.94 -1.71 -27.00
N GLY A 688 6.78 -2.01 -27.99
CA GLY A 688 8.07 -2.67 -27.77
C GLY A 688 9.12 -1.85 -27.05
N HIS A 689 8.92 -0.54 -26.90
CA HIS A 689 9.78 0.40 -26.19
C HIS A 689 8.96 1.35 -25.32
N PRO A 690 9.57 2.05 -24.34
CA PRO A 690 8.84 3.02 -23.54
C PRO A 690 8.35 4.19 -24.42
N THR A 691 7.07 4.55 -24.20
CA THR A 691 6.35 5.52 -25.04
C THR A 691 5.49 6.40 -24.14
N TYR A 692 5.38 7.68 -24.46
CA TYR A 692 4.34 8.50 -23.86
C TYR A 692 3.01 8.27 -24.55
N PHE A 693 2.00 7.92 -23.77
CA PHE A 693 0.60 7.89 -24.17
C PHE A 693 -0.18 8.95 -23.40
N GLN A 694 -1.09 9.64 -24.09
CA GLN A 694 -1.99 10.59 -23.45
C GLN A 694 -2.94 9.86 -22.51
N PRO A 695 -2.96 10.16 -21.20
CA PRO A 695 -3.93 9.56 -20.27
C PRO A 695 -5.39 9.82 -20.70
N THR A 696 -6.26 8.85 -20.45
CA THR A 696 -7.70 8.94 -20.75
C THR A 696 -8.37 10.11 -20.01
N GLU A 697 -7.99 10.32 -18.77
CA GLU A 697 -8.40 11.46 -17.95
C GLU A 697 -7.14 12.10 -17.29
N GLY A 698 -7.08 13.42 -17.28
CA GLY A 698 -5.96 14.20 -16.77
C GLY A 698 -6.07 15.67 -17.19
N VAL A 699 -5.03 16.47 -16.98
CA VAL A 699 -5.06 17.91 -17.26
C VAL A 699 -5.39 18.21 -18.72
N ALA A 700 -4.76 17.49 -19.67
CA ALA A 700 -4.97 17.69 -21.10
C ALA A 700 -6.36 17.23 -21.62
N THR A 701 -7.06 16.41 -20.88
CA THR A 701 -8.40 15.89 -21.22
C THR A 701 -9.51 16.49 -20.36
N ALA A 702 -9.19 17.53 -19.60
CA ALA A 702 -10.13 18.29 -18.80
C ALA A 702 -11.23 18.90 -19.66
N THR A 703 -12.46 18.92 -19.14
CA THR A 703 -13.64 19.49 -19.81
C THR A 703 -14.22 20.61 -18.98
N LYS A 704 -15.18 21.38 -19.53
CA LYS A 704 -15.87 22.41 -18.72
C LYS A 704 -16.64 21.83 -17.55
N GLU A 705 -17.15 20.60 -17.67
CA GLU A 705 -17.87 19.92 -16.60
C GLU A 705 -16.93 19.33 -15.54
N PHE A 706 -15.76 18.84 -15.93
CA PHE A 706 -14.76 18.23 -15.07
C PHE A 706 -13.37 18.84 -15.36
N PRO A 707 -13.11 20.06 -14.89
CA PRO A 707 -11.93 20.85 -15.30
C PRO A 707 -10.65 20.53 -14.52
N LEU A 708 -10.72 19.74 -13.45
CA LEU A 708 -9.60 19.46 -12.58
C LEU A 708 -9.18 17.99 -12.68
N ALA A 709 -7.88 17.73 -12.60
CA ALA A 709 -7.34 16.38 -12.52
C ALA A 709 -7.18 15.96 -11.05
N LEU A 710 -7.58 14.74 -10.71
CA LEU A 710 -7.48 14.16 -9.38
C LEU A 710 -6.17 13.40 -9.21
N MET A 711 -5.50 13.63 -8.08
CA MET A 711 -4.46 12.76 -7.52
C MET A 711 -4.91 12.17 -6.18
N ALA A 712 -4.51 10.91 -5.92
CA ALA A 712 -4.77 10.23 -4.67
C ALA A 712 -3.44 9.91 -3.96
N CYS A 713 -3.04 10.77 -3.02
CA CYS A 713 -1.83 10.59 -2.22
C CYS A 713 -2.10 9.79 -0.93
N LYS A 714 -1.04 9.21 -0.33
CA LYS A 714 -1.13 8.54 0.97
C LYS A 714 -1.35 9.57 2.09
N SER A 715 -2.30 9.30 2.99
CA SER A 715 -2.41 10.03 4.25
C SER A 715 -1.26 9.64 5.19
N ARG A 716 -0.77 10.59 5.97
CA ARG A 716 0.22 10.38 7.03
C ARG A 716 -0.37 9.66 8.26
N TYR A 717 -1.67 9.78 8.49
CA TYR A 717 -2.35 9.37 9.72
C TYR A 717 -3.07 8.04 9.63
N ARG A 718 -2.79 7.25 8.60
CA ARG A 718 -3.27 5.88 8.40
C ARG A 718 -2.52 5.20 7.28
N MET A 719 -2.77 3.91 7.10
CA MET A 719 -2.33 3.19 5.92
C MET A 719 -3.52 2.59 5.17
N HIS A 720 -3.79 3.09 3.95
CA HIS A 720 -5.00 2.75 3.20
C HIS A 720 -6.23 2.90 4.11
N SER A 721 -7.00 1.83 4.33
CA SER A 721 -8.14 1.83 5.25
C SER A 721 -7.80 1.55 6.72
N GLN A 722 -6.57 1.14 7.01
CA GLN A 722 -6.19 0.79 8.38
C GLN A 722 -5.99 2.03 9.23
N LEU A 723 -6.49 1.99 10.47
CA LEU A 723 -6.54 3.07 11.44
C LEU A 723 -7.50 4.21 11.09
N ASP A 724 -8.26 4.14 9.98
CA ASP A 724 -9.27 5.14 9.66
C ASP A 724 -10.41 5.19 10.70
N CYS A 725 -10.63 4.09 11.43
CA CYS A 725 -11.60 3.99 12.52
C CYS A 725 -11.04 4.36 13.90
N THR A 726 -9.92 5.08 13.98
CA THR A 726 -9.30 5.52 15.23
C THR A 726 -9.17 7.04 15.29
N ALA A 727 -8.92 7.61 16.46
CA ALA A 727 -8.80 9.06 16.62
C ALA A 727 -7.60 9.66 15.87
N THR A 728 -6.60 8.86 15.49
CA THR A 728 -5.42 9.34 14.73
C THR A 728 -5.84 10.00 13.41
N ARG A 729 -6.90 9.51 12.75
CA ARG A 729 -7.42 10.12 11.52
C ARG A 729 -7.85 11.58 11.69
N LEU A 730 -8.36 11.96 12.87
CA LEU A 730 -8.85 13.33 13.12
C LEU A 730 -7.77 14.39 12.94
N ARG A 731 -6.49 14.00 13.02
CA ARG A 731 -5.35 14.88 12.74
C ARG A 731 -5.20 15.24 11.26
N GLY A 732 -5.80 14.47 10.36
CA GLY A 732 -5.70 14.65 8.91
C GLY A 732 -7.04 14.76 8.19
N THR A 733 -8.14 15.01 8.92
CA THR A 733 -9.49 15.16 8.36
C THR A 733 -10.10 16.50 8.74
N ILE A 734 -11.10 16.93 7.99
CA ILE A 734 -11.93 18.11 8.28
C ILE A 734 -13.36 17.62 8.50
N GLU A 735 -13.91 17.83 9.69
CA GLU A 735 -15.23 17.32 10.07
C GLU A 735 -15.42 15.82 9.72
N ASP A 736 -14.44 14.98 10.06
CA ASP A 736 -14.36 13.56 9.74
C ASP A 736 -14.25 13.20 8.25
N ARG A 737 -14.02 14.16 7.36
CA ARG A 737 -13.91 13.93 5.91
C ARG A 737 -12.48 14.05 5.43
N GLU A 738 -12.16 13.37 4.33
CA GLU A 738 -10.88 13.55 3.68
C GLU A 738 -10.65 15.00 3.30
N PRO A 739 -9.41 15.51 3.43
CA PRO A 739 -9.08 16.80 2.87
C PRO A 739 -9.08 16.72 1.34
N VAL A 740 -9.60 17.76 0.69
CA VAL A 740 -9.31 18.05 -0.71
C VAL A 740 -8.35 19.23 -0.77
N TRP A 741 -7.13 18.99 -1.27
CA TRP A 741 -6.15 20.06 -1.49
C TRP A 741 -6.47 20.76 -2.79
N ILE A 742 -6.56 22.07 -2.74
CA ILE A 742 -6.95 22.92 -3.88
C ILE A 742 -5.96 24.07 -3.99
N ASN A 743 -5.44 24.31 -5.21
CA ASN A 743 -4.58 25.46 -5.44
C ASN A 743 -5.35 26.78 -5.19
N PRO A 744 -4.72 27.84 -4.63
CA PRO A 744 -5.37 29.13 -4.36
C PRO A 744 -6.10 29.74 -5.56
N LYS A 745 -5.57 29.55 -6.79
CA LYS A 745 -6.23 30.05 -8.03
C LYS A 745 -7.55 29.31 -8.29
N ASP A 746 -7.55 27.98 -8.14
CA ASP A 746 -8.72 27.15 -8.39
C ASP A 746 -9.78 27.32 -7.31
N ALA A 747 -9.37 27.49 -6.05
CA ALA A 747 -10.26 27.78 -4.92
C ALA A 747 -10.94 29.14 -5.08
N LYS A 748 -10.17 30.20 -5.43
CA LYS A 748 -10.70 31.54 -5.67
C LYS A 748 -11.74 31.55 -6.80
N ALA A 749 -11.48 30.85 -7.89
CA ALA A 749 -12.40 30.77 -9.02
C ALA A 749 -13.75 30.10 -8.68
N ARG A 750 -13.80 29.32 -7.57
CA ARG A 750 -14.99 28.60 -7.09
C ARG A 750 -15.58 29.20 -5.81
N GLY A 751 -14.99 30.25 -5.27
CA GLY A 751 -15.42 30.87 -4.01
C GLY A 751 -15.24 29.97 -2.78
N ILE A 752 -14.29 29.01 -2.85
CA ILE A 752 -14.01 28.04 -1.78
C ILE A 752 -12.99 28.63 -0.81
N GLN A 753 -13.25 28.49 0.48
CA GLN A 753 -12.36 28.89 1.57
C GLN A 753 -11.78 27.66 2.30
N ASN A 754 -10.71 27.86 3.04
CA ASN A 754 -10.10 26.79 3.82
C ASN A 754 -11.06 26.27 4.91
N GLY A 755 -11.27 24.97 4.97
CA GLY A 755 -12.20 24.34 5.90
C GLY A 755 -13.63 24.12 5.36
N ASP A 756 -13.98 24.71 4.22
CA ASP A 756 -15.30 24.49 3.61
C ASP A 756 -15.52 23.01 3.25
N ILE A 757 -16.74 22.54 3.47
CA ILE A 757 -17.14 21.22 2.95
C ILE A 757 -17.52 21.36 1.48
N CYS A 758 -16.86 20.54 0.66
CA CYS A 758 -17.00 20.55 -0.78
C CYS A 758 -17.56 19.23 -1.31
N LEU A 759 -18.35 19.31 -2.37
CA LEU A 759 -18.72 18.19 -3.22
C LEU A 759 -17.67 18.05 -4.32
N VAL A 760 -17.00 16.92 -4.35
CA VAL A 760 -16.09 16.53 -5.44
C VAL A 760 -16.80 15.50 -6.31
N LYS A 761 -16.97 15.78 -7.59
CA LYS A 761 -17.74 14.96 -8.52
C LYS A 761 -16.91 14.56 -9.72
N SER A 762 -17.01 13.30 -10.13
CA SER A 762 -16.55 12.76 -11.42
C SER A 762 -17.73 12.17 -12.21
N ARG A 763 -17.45 11.61 -13.37
CA ARG A 763 -18.45 10.87 -14.17
C ARG A 763 -18.98 9.61 -13.49
N ARG A 764 -18.28 9.07 -12.47
CA ARG A 764 -18.56 7.78 -11.81
C ARG A 764 -19.24 7.92 -10.46
N GLY A 765 -19.01 9.02 -9.78
CA GLY A 765 -19.55 9.22 -8.45
C GLY A 765 -19.21 10.57 -7.86
N GLN A 766 -19.56 10.74 -6.61
CA GLN A 766 -19.40 12.00 -5.86
C GLN A 766 -19.00 11.69 -4.41
N ILE A 767 -18.18 12.56 -3.87
CA ILE A 767 -17.73 12.48 -2.45
C ILE A 767 -17.87 13.84 -1.77
N LEU A 768 -17.97 13.86 -0.44
CA LEU A 768 -17.73 15.06 0.35
C LEU A 768 -16.28 15.07 0.85
N ALA A 769 -15.68 16.25 0.82
CA ALA A 769 -14.32 16.46 1.31
C ALA A 769 -14.17 17.85 1.92
N GLY A 770 -13.27 18.03 2.89
CA GLY A 770 -12.97 19.34 3.49
C GLY A 770 -11.86 20.07 2.73
N ALA A 771 -12.08 21.34 2.37
CA ALA A 771 -11.11 22.10 1.57
C ALA A 771 -9.84 22.46 2.36
N VAL A 772 -8.69 22.20 1.76
CA VAL A 772 -7.36 22.69 2.18
C VAL A 772 -6.78 23.49 1.05
N ILE A 773 -6.71 24.80 1.22
CA ILE A 773 -6.15 25.69 0.20
C ILE A 773 -4.64 25.79 0.40
N THR A 774 -3.88 25.35 -0.60
CA THR A 774 -2.42 25.27 -0.53
C THR A 774 -1.76 25.46 -1.89
N ASP A 775 -0.60 26.11 -1.89
CA ASP A 775 0.28 26.26 -3.06
C ASP A 775 1.22 25.07 -3.28
N ARG A 776 1.19 24.07 -2.40
CA ARG A 776 1.91 22.81 -2.54
C ARG A 776 1.36 21.90 -3.65
N ILE A 777 0.35 22.34 -4.38
CA ILE A 777 -0.20 21.68 -5.57
C ILE A 777 -0.34 22.64 -6.72
N ILE A 778 -0.08 22.16 -7.95
CA ILE A 778 -0.19 22.97 -9.16
C ILE A 778 -1.66 23.33 -9.49
N PRO A 779 -1.92 24.46 -10.15
CA PRO A 779 -3.26 24.78 -10.64
C PRO A 779 -3.79 23.71 -11.61
N GLY A 780 -5.11 23.48 -11.60
CA GLY A 780 -5.77 22.47 -12.44
C GLY A 780 -5.69 21.04 -11.89
N VAL A 781 -5.06 20.85 -10.73
CA VAL A 781 -4.94 19.54 -10.06
C VAL A 781 -5.44 19.64 -8.62
N ILE A 782 -6.11 18.61 -8.16
CA ILE A 782 -6.48 18.46 -6.74
C ILE A 782 -5.92 17.16 -6.16
N VAL A 783 -5.76 17.15 -4.83
CA VAL A 783 -5.43 15.92 -4.08
C VAL A 783 -6.58 15.56 -3.14
N VAL A 784 -7.01 14.30 -3.19
CA VAL A 784 -7.82 13.66 -2.14
C VAL A 784 -7.05 12.45 -1.65
N HIS A 785 -6.76 12.36 -0.34
CA HIS A 785 -6.01 11.21 0.17
C HIS A 785 -6.81 9.91 0.00
N HIS A 786 -6.14 8.85 -0.45
CA HIS A 786 -6.76 7.54 -0.51
C HIS A 786 -6.91 6.90 0.89
N GLY A 787 -7.88 6.02 1.03
CA GLY A 787 -8.07 5.21 2.24
C GLY A 787 -9.23 5.62 3.15
N GLY A 788 -9.91 6.73 2.87
CA GLY A 788 -11.18 7.06 3.50
C GLY A 788 -12.19 5.92 3.30
N TRP A 789 -12.91 5.52 4.36
CA TRP A 789 -13.86 4.42 4.26
C TRP A 789 -15.09 4.78 3.43
N PHE A 790 -15.58 3.84 2.62
CA PHE A 790 -16.74 4.03 1.77
C PHE A 790 -18.02 4.16 2.61
N ASN A 791 -18.66 5.33 2.58
CA ASN A 791 -19.87 5.68 3.33
C ASN A 791 -20.92 6.35 2.43
N PRO A 792 -21.54 5.62 1.50
CA PRO A 792 -22.53 6.18 0.60
C PRO A 792 -23.82 6.54 1.35
N ARG A 793 -24.37 7.72 1.05
CA ARG A 793 -25.62 8.24 1.60
C ARG A 793 -26.50 8.78 0.49
N GLN A 794 -27.80 8.53 0.56
CA GLN A 794 -28.77 9.20 -0.31
C GLN A 794 -28.95 10.66 0.14
N THR A 795 -28.75 11.60 -0.77
CA THR A 795 -28.87 13.04 -0.53
C THR A 795 -29.72 13.68 -1.62
N ALA A 796 -29.98 15.00 -1.52
CA ALA A 796 -30.60 15.78 -2.59
C ALA A 796 -29.77 15.81 -3.89
N HIS A 797 -28.46 15.53 -3.80
CA HIS A 797 -27.54 15.42 -4.95
C HIS A 797 -27.39 13.97 -5.47
N GLY A 798 -28.26 13.05 -5.05
CA GLY A 798 -28.12 11.61 -5.31
C GLY A 798 -27.27 10.90 -4.27
N VAL A 799 -26.69 9.75 -4.62
CA VAL A 799 -25.81 9.01 -3.73
C VAL A 799 -24.44 9.70 -3.67
N VAL A 800 -24.01 10.06 -2.47
CA VAL A 800 -22.72 10.73 -2.20
C VAL A 800 -21.98 9.92 -1.17
N ASP A 801 -20.70 9.65 -1.37
CA ASP A 801 -19.81 9.14 -0.33
C ASP A 801 -19.44 10.28 0.63
N VAL A 802 -20.00 10.22 1.83
CA VAL A 802 -19.89 11.35 2.78
C VAL A 802 -18.59 11.36 3.58
N ARG A 803 -17.78 10.28 3.51
CA ARG A 803 -16.47 10.19 4.19
C ARG A 803 -15.31 10.65 3.30
N GLY A 804 -15.44 10.56 1.97
CA GLY A 804 -14.44 11.04 1.04
C GLY A 804 -13.54 9.96 0.46
N ASN A 805 -14.08 8.79 0.12
CA ASN A 805 -13.34 7.74 -0.56
C ASN A 805 -12.99 8.16 -1.99
N SER A 806 -11.73 8.51 -2.25
CA SER A 806 -11.25 8.93 -3.58
C SER A 806 -11.51 7.89 -4.68
N ASN A 807 -11.57 6.59 -4.35
CA ASN A 807 -11.82 5.53 -5.33
C ASN A 807 -13.25 5.53 -5.90
N THR A 808 -14.18 6.24 -5.27
CA THR A 808 -15.52 6.50 -5.83
C THR A 808 -15.45 7.35 -7.11
N LEU A 809 -14.38 8.11 -7.27
CA LEU A 809 -14.18 9.06 -8.38
C LEU A 809 -13.33 8.48 -9.52
N VAL A 810 -12.50 7.47 -9.24
CA VAL A 810 -11.43 7.00 -10.12
C VAL A 810 -11.94 5.99 -11.15
N LEU A 811 -11.37 6.03 -12.35
CA LEU A 811 -11.70 5.15 -13.47
C LEU A 811 -11.23 3.70 -13.21
N ASP A 812 -12.14 2.74 -13.28
CA ASP A 812 -11.81 1.31 -13.28
C ASP A 812 -11.43 0.84 -14.70
N LYS A 813 -10.18 1.10 -15.04
CA LYS A 813 -9.54 0.71 -16.29
C LYS A 813 -8.17 0.11 -15.97
N PRO A 814 -7.71 -0.93 -16.67
CA PRO A 814 -6.34 -1.42 -16.50
C PRO A 814 -5.32 -0.40 -17.03
N THR A 815 -4.10 -0.37 -16.43
CA THR A 815 -2.99 0.45 -16.92
C THR A 815 -2.67 0.17 -18.39
N SER A 816 -2.62 -1.08 -18.78
CA SER A 816 -2.45 -1.57 -20.16
C SER A 816 -2.90 -3.03 -20.26
N LYS A 817 -2.90 -3.59 -21.47
CA LYS A 817 -3.09 -5.04 -21.71
C LYS A 817 -1.91 -5.87 -21.18
N LEU A 818 -0.73 -5.28 -21.01
CA LEU A 818 0.44 -5.99 -20.48
C LEU A 818 0.27 -6.26 -18.98
N ALA A 819 0.19 -5.24 -18.13
CA ALA A 819 0.24 -5.41 -16.68
C ALA A 819 -1.14 -5.45 -16.02
N ARG A 820 -2.14 -4.79 -16.59
CA ARG A 820 -3.48 -4.66 -16.02
C ARG A 820 -3.48 -4.22 -14.55
N GLY A 821 -2.60 -3.25 -14.24
CA GLY A 821 -2.58 -2.58 -12.94
C GLY A 821 -3.80 -1.69 -12.74
N ASN A 822 -4.02 -1.24 -11.51
CA ASN A 822 -5.12 -0.33 -11.17
C ASN A 822 -4.72 1.14 -11.41
N LEU A 823 -5.70 1.97 -11.67
CA LEU A 823 -5.58 3.42 -11.67
C LEU A 823 -5.99 3.95 -10.28
N ALA A 824 -5.21 4.84 -9.70
CA ALA A 824 -5.52 5.51 -8.43
C ALA A 824 -5.56 7.04 -8.57
N SER A 825 -4.97 7.57 -9.64
CA SER A 825 -4.82 9.01 -9.90
C SER A 825 -5.21 9.35 -11.33
N THR A 826 -6.25 8.72 -11.86
CA THR A 826 -6.77 8.99 -13.20
C THR A 826 -8.26 9.28 -13.11
N ALA A 827 -8.60 10.56 -12.92
CA ALA A 827 -9.96 11.05 -12.95
C ALA A 827 -9.98 12.55 -13.26
N ASN A 828 -10.98 12.97 -14.06
CA ASN A 828 -11.35 14.38 -14.16
C ASN A 828 -12.55 14.66 -13.26
N VAL A 829 -12.47 15.76 -12.51
CA VAL A 829 -13.43 16.11 -11.46
C VAL A 829 -13.80 17.60 -11.49
N GLU A 830 -14.92 17.95 -10.85
CA GLU A 830 -15.27 19.31 -10.44
C GLU A 830 -15.40 19.36 -8.91
N VAL A 831 -15.05 20.50 -8.33
CA VAL A 831 -15.17 20.78 -6.90
C VAL A 831 -16.10 21.98 -6.71
N THR A 832 -17.16 21.80 -5.94
CA THR A 832 -18.11 22.86 -5.63
C THR A 832 -18.40 22.91 -4.12
N LEU A 833 -18.81 24.08 -3.60
CA LEU A 833 -19.25 24.17 -2.23
C LEU A 833 -20.49 23.28 -1.99
N TRP A 834 -20.48 22.54 -0.89
CA TRP A 834 -21.65 21.80 -0.43
C TRP A 834 -22.74 22.79 0.03
N LYS A 835 -23.97 22.56 -0.38
CA LYS A 835 -25.13 23.39 -0.02
C LYS A 835 -26.10 22.58 0.82
N GLY A 836 -26.54 23.12 1.94
CA GLY A 836 -27.48 22.49 2.85
C GLY A 836 -26.81 21.81 4.05
N ALA A 837 -27.59 21.04 4.80
CA ALA A 837 -27.09 20.30 5.96
C ALA A 837 -26.03 19.29 5.54
N VAL A 838 -24.90 19.25 6.25
CA VAL A 838 -23.82 18.32 5.98
C VAL A 838 -24.22 16.95 6.55
N PRO A 839 -24.28 15.88 5.73
CA PRO A 839 -24.65 14.54 6.20
C PRO A 839 -23.62 13.99 7.21
N GLU A 840 -24.09 13.27 8.21
CA GLU A 840 -23.22 12.66 9.20
C GLU A 840 -22.38 11.50 8.61
N VAL A 841 -21.15 11.35 9.08
CA VAL A 841 -20.27 10.21 8.78
C VAL A 841 -20.57 9.09 9.77
N THR A 842 -21.14 7.99 9.31
CA THR A 842 -21.62 6.87 10.15
C THR A 842 -20.89 5.57 9.89
N VAL A 843 -19.86 5.59 9.04
CA VAL A 843 -19.13 4.38 8.64
C VAL A 843 -18.41 3.70 9.81
N TYR A 844 -18.20 4.40 10.91
CA TYR A 844 -17.55 3.87 12.12
C TYR A 844 -18.52 3.30 13.16
N ASP A 845 -19.81 3.45 12.94
CA ASP A 845 -20.84 2.90 13.81
C ASP A 845 -21.00 1.39 13.59
N GLN A 846 -21.57 0.70 14.57
CA GLN A 846 -22.01 -0.67 14.35
C GLN A 846 -23.12 -0.70 13.29
N PRO A 847 -23.14 -1.69 12.39
CA PRO A 847 -24.24 -1.82 11.43
C PRO A 847 -25.57 -2.09 12.17
N PRO A 848 -26.71 -1.78 11.54
CA PRO A 848 -28.03 -2.11 12.09
C PRO A 848 -28.09 -3.59 12.47
N ARG A 849 -28.58 -3.92 13.65
CA ARG A 849 -28.64 -5.29 14.14
C ARG A 849 -30.03 -5.64 14.67
N THR A 850 -30.40 -6.89 14.49
CA THR A 850 -31.50 -7.51 15.21
C THR A 850 -30.94 -8.07 16.51
N ILE A 851 -31.54 -7.69 17.64
CA ILE A 851 -31.26 -8.32 18.94
C ILE A 851 -32.14 -9.57 18.99
N VAL A 852 -31.50 -10.74 19.03
CA VAL A 852 -32.21 -12.01 19.27
C VAL A 852 -32.02 -12.40 20.72
#